data_c9eae9929a6e3600e2ee5051e3dd50e2
#
_entry.id   c9eae9929a6e3600e2ee5051e3dd50e2
#
_cell.length_a   1.000
_cell.length_b   1.000
_cell.length_c   1.000
_cell.angle_alpha   90.00
_cell.angle_beta   90.00
_cell.angle_gamma   90.00
#
_symmetry.space_group_name_H-M   'P 1'
#
loop_
_entity.id
_entity.type
_entity.pdbx_description
1 polymer ?
#
loop_
_entity_poly.entity_id
_entity_poly.type
_entity_poly.pdbx_seq_one_letter_code
_entity_poly.pdbx_strand_id
1 'polypeptide(L)'
;MSAMQTRRHSASSFKSVFLSHHTGRQLHPRLGMRSIYSKQYNNLCILILRATLLLIFLTVTCNMFCQTKISGRVLDKKGQPAECFAALSLPGETIVKTFTNVDENGNYLLTFTGKADSICIRVYGFMINSYTKTVPNKTQEVNFTVEQKEFDLKEIDIKATPVTVKGDTTDYLVSSYTQQGDRVIGDVLKKVPGIEVSEGGKISYNGKAISKFYVEEMDMLQGRYGLAVNNLNADDVSKIQIMEHHQPIKMLRNRSYSNDIAINLKLKDKAKGTYALSTALGGGVMEKQHNGSVKGLWDEELTGMYFGKDAQTMQTYKGNNSGNNILAELTNQYGGNAPSTISRVNILKPGTPNLPQKRYMDNQTHALSYNWLYRFNKEKELATAVVYTHDKQQREGYTFTELYRPEVVGIGIHESILSKEKSNSLEFSQEYTNNSEQYYTSNKLSVQTSWDNDMAYGQTHSMDYNAMVNQDMHETPLSISDAMVIQRLIGDNIFRFNLHAGYAQSSQQLNITELDSLFRMQELMSRTLSFKAFTSYQKEFRHIQGEYGLSTNANIYGENGTLTGVEGLSAEDCKNDIWYGIYRLNLFQTYKYQYRQGYATLVLPIALDIQSSNDCIRQSKKVFFHPVIQPTLSADYNWNIYNTIHGNIRFEQQIGDLNNLFKGYIMENYRTILRSQTEHLLSQKVIRVSAGYRYSNAIHQIHFNTDAGYNRTWRNQIGTIVYDGIYSNYVMKDLRNNASSYTAGLGVSKNFSRMKSYIKLNSRYNHSENPRLIDGQRMQYLHHTCNFNLSGSVTPVKWMTVVTGVGGMLSKSMTEQTKSGTLKDYMGRISIRLYPSESLTLSLSGEGTYDNWGEKDNIRYFSDAKIQYSFKNATLTLEGNNLFNQKKYVMNSNNNMDIYHLEYGLRPRNYLVKLRFKIL
;
A
#
# COMPACT_ATOMS: atom_id res chain seq x y z
N MET A 1 -9.26 -39.17 39.54
CA MET A 1 -8.89 -39.47 40.90
C MET A 1 -8.04 -38.32 41.39
N SER A 2 -8.64 -37.58 42.13
CA SER A 2 -8.54 -37.19 43.53
C SER A 2 -7.47 -36.10 43.66
N ALA A 3 -7.68 -35.01 44.14
CA ALA A 3 -8.66 -34.26 44.88
C ALA A 3 -7.92 -33.15 45.66
N MET A 4 -8.51 -31.96 45.68
CA MET A 4 -8.69 -31.09 46.84
C MET A 4 -7.42 -30.50 47.46
N GLN A 5 -7.34 -29.30 47.92
CA GLN A 5 -8.32 -28.31 48.38
C GLN A 5 -7.62 -26.98 48.67
N THR A 6 -8.25 -25.90 48.27
CA THR A 6 -8.60 -24.65 49.00
C THR A 6 -7.69 -24.12 50.09
N ARG A 7 -7.36 -22.83 50.05
CA ARG A 7 -7.89 -21.84 50.99
C ARG A 7 -7.57 -20.37 50.64
N ARG A 8 -8.57 -19.61 50.84
CA ARG A 8 -8.72 -18.14 50.81
C ARG A 8 -7.95 -17.43 51.94
N HIS A 9 -7.85 -16.14 51.72
CA HIS A 9 -7.85 -14.96 52.62
C HIS A 9 -6.56 -14.14 52.49
N SER A 10 -6.50 -12.87 52.49
CA SER A 10 -7.41 -11.74 52.59
C SER A 10 -6.56 -10.46 52.52
N ALA A 11 -7.16 -9.40 52.20
CA ALA A 11 -6.60 -8.05 52.13
C ALA A 11 -5.93 -7.59 53.42
N SER A 12 -4.95 -6.69 53.32
CA SER A 12 -4.98 -5.43 54.06
C SER A 12 -3.73 -4.57 53.78
N SER A 13 -4.02 -3.35 53.48
CA SER A 13 -3.29 -2.10 53.65
C SER A 13 -2.24 -2.09 54.78
N PHE A 14 -1.13 -1.39 54.56
CA PHE A 14 -0.49 -0.62 55.59
C PHE A 14 0.17 0.65 55.10
N LYS A 15 -0.21 1.71 55.74
CA LYS A 15 0.33 3.06 55.69
C LYS A 15 1.60 3.18 56.53
N SER A 16 2.45 4.10 56.10
CA SER A 16 3.32 5.03 56.82
C SER A 16 3.74 4.67 58.26
N VAL A 17 4.96 4.98 58.60
CA VAL A 17 5.30 5.80 59.77
C VAL A 17 6.85 5.92 59.92
N PHE A 18 7.28 7.11 60.03
CA PHE A 18 8.36 7.83 60.70
C PHE A 18 9.02 7.20 61.94
N LEU A 19 10.21 7.79 62.20
CA LEU A 19 10.90 8.10 63.48
C LEU A 19 12.27 7.40 63.56
N SER A 20 13.36 8.18 63.47
CA SER A 20 14.05 9.04 64.46
C SER A 20 14.70 8.29 65.64
N HIS A 21 15.95 8.52 65.87
CA HIS A 21 16.59 8.93 67.12
C HIS A 21 18.12 8.72 67.11
N HIS A 22 18.87 9.78 67.28
CA HIS A 22 19.62 10.27 68.45
C HIS A 22 20.86 9.45 68.76
N THR A 23 22.01 10.01 68.98
CA THR A 23 22.67 10.88 70.03
C THR A 23 24.15 10.99 69.64
N GLY A 24 24.98 11.91 69.91
CA GLY A 24 25.03 13.01 70.91
C GLY A 24 26.48 13.47 71.08
N ARG A 25 26.65 14.76 71.45
CA ARG A 25 27.66 15.42 72.28
C ARG A 25 29.09 15.55 71.75
N GLN A 26 29.71 16.61 71.74
CA GLN A 26 29.88 17.87 72.39
C GLN A 26 31.29 18.37 72.07
N LEU A 27 31.50 19.61 71.80
CA LEU A 27 32.27 20.61 72.50
C LEU A 27 32.68 21.80 71.62
N HIS A 28 32.31 22.95 72.14
CA HIS A 28 32.70 24.30 71.80
C HIS A 28 34.17 24.61 72.16
N PRO A 29 34.83 25.78 71.92
CA PRO A 29 34.29 27.07 71.38
C PRO A 29 35.27 27.88 70.50
N ARG A 30 34.67 28.98 69.95
CA ARG A 30 35.26 30.30 69.72
C ARG A 30 35.73 30.82 68.39
N LEU A 31 35.20 32.02 68.20
CA LEU A 31 35.60 33.17 67.40
C LEU A 31 35.06 33.11 65.94
N GLY A 32 34.07 33.90 65.55
CA GLY A 32 34.00 35.34 65.71
C GLY A 32 34.08 35.94 64.29
N MET A 33 33.08 36.68 63.82
CA MET A 33 33.05 37.50 62.66
C MET A 33 32.95 36.78 61.27
N ARG A 34 31.78 36.77 60.75
CA ARG A 34 31.37 37.04 59.34
C ARG A 34 29.91 36.64 59.08
N SER A 35 28.97 37.39 59.67
CA SER A 35 27.57 37.17 59.47
C SER A 35 26.85 38.41 58.92
N ILE A 36 27.48 39.12 57.98
CA ILE A 36 26.80 40.26 57.33
C ILE A 36 26.76 40.12 55.78
N TYR A 37 27.66 39.33 55.21
CA TYR A 37 27.69 39.21 53.73
C TYR A 37 26.78 38.12 53.12
N SER A 38 26.30 37.15 53.85
CA SER A 38 25.45 36.06 53.30
C SER A 38 23.99 36.41 53.16
N LYS A 39 23.46 37.41 53.90
CA LYS A 39 22.05 37.83 53.77
C LYS A 39 21.83 38.78 52.58
N GLN A 40 22.86 39.53 52.14
CA GLN A 40 22.68 40.41 50.99
C GLN A 40 22.77 39.66 49.68
N TYR A 41 23.58 38.59 49.57
CA TYR A 41 23.64 37.78 48.33
C TYR A 41 22.37 36.92 48.11
N ASN A 42 21.77 36.36 49.14
CA ASN A 42 20.52 35.65 49.01
C ASN A 42 19.33 36.56 48.64
N ASN A 43 19.31 37.77 49.13
CA ASN A 43 18.26 38.73 48.77
C ASN A 43 18.48 39.27 47.33
N LEU A 44 19.72 39.40 46.87
CA LEU A 44 20.00 39.83 45.50
C LEU A 44 19.68 38.70 44.49
N CYS A 45 20.02 37.45 44.80
CA CYS A 45 19.63 36.26 43.96
C CYS A 45 18.11 36.07 43.89
N ILE A 46 17.41 36.27 45.01
CA ILE A 46 15.94 36.18 45.02
C ILE A 46 15.31 37.37 44.29
N LEU A 47 15.90 38.54 44.38
CA LEU A 47 15.43 39.73 43.61
C LEU A 47 15.68 39.56 42.12
N ILE A 48 16.84 39.05 41.74
CA ILE A 48 17.18 38.72 40.31
C ILE A 48 16.26 37.63 39.82
N LEU A 49 16.00 36.55 40.59
CA LEU A 49 15.08 35.48 40.20
C LEU A 49 13.62 35.99 40.07
N ARG A 50 13.21 36.91 40.95
CA ARG A 50 11.89 37.58 40.86
C ARG A 50 11.83 38.55 39.66
N ALA A 51 12.90 39.28 39.40
CA ALA A 51 12.99 40.19 38.25
C ALA A 51 13.04 39.42 36.93
N THR A 52 13.75 38.29 36.86
CA THR A 52 13.76 37.43 35.67
C THR A 52 12.42 36.71 35.49
N LEU A 53 11.78 36.24 36.55
CA LEU A 53 10.41 35.70 36.45
C LEU A 53 9.38 36.74 36.03
N LEU A 54 9.52 37.99 36.51
CA LEU A 54 8.65 39.10 36.14
C LEU A 54 8.91 39.52 34.66
N LEU A 55 10.17 39.51 34.22
CA LEU A 55 10.54 39.79 32.85
C LEU A 55 10.03 38.68 31.90
N ILE A 56 10.14 37.40 32.30
CA ILE A 56 9.57 36.27 31.59
C ILE A 56 8.04 36.36 31.54
N PHE A 57 7.43 36.74 32.64
CA PHE A 57 5.97 36.96 32.70
C PHE A 57 5.52 38.14 31.84
N LEU A 58 6.29 39.27 31.83
CA LEU A 58 6.01 40.40 30.92
C LEU A 58 6.24 40.04 29.45
N THR A 59 7.24 39.21 29.13
CA THR A 59 7.47 38.78 27.71
C THR A 59 6.43 37.77 27.25
N VAL A 60 5.88 36.95 28.13
CA VAL A 60 4.78 36.02 27.82
C VAL A 60 3.43 36.76 27.68
N THR A 61 3.23 37.84 28.41
CA THR A 61 1.98 38.64 28.33
C THR A 61 1.97 39.62 27.14
N CYS A 62 3.13 39.98 26.57
CA CYS A 62 3.19 40.91 25.45
C CYS A 62 2.94 40.28 24.07
N ASN A 63 2.70 38.99 23.95
CA ASN A 63 2.34 38.32 22.73
C ASN A 63 0.87 37.87 22.66
N MET A 64 -0.02 38.61 23.29
CA MET A 64 -1.43 38.52 22.91
C MET A 64 -1.61 39.24 21.57
N PHE A 65 -1.36 38.48 20.49
CA PHE A 65 -1.83 38.91 19.18
C PHE A 65 -3.35 39.06 19.26
N CYS A 66 -3.83 40.25 19.14
CA CYS A 66 -5.25 40.55 19.07
C CYS A 66 -5.80 39.85 17.81
N GLN A 67 -6.43 38.71 17.99
CA GLN A 67 -7.13 38.02 16.91
C GLN A 67 -8.43 38.73 16.65
N THR A 68 -8.56 39.38 15.48
CA THR A 68 -9.81 39.98 15.04
C THR A 68 -10.77 38.87 14.65
N LYS A 69 -11.96 38.84 15.24
CA LYS A 69 -13.06 37.97 14.88
C LYS A 69 -14.14 38.75 14.18
N ILE A 70 -14.48 38.33 12.98
CA ILE A 70 -15.57 38.89 12.20
C ILE A 70 -16.66 37.86 12.11
N SER A 71 -17.76 38.10 12.74
CA SER A 71 -18.96 37.28 12.61
C SER A 71 -20.04 38.05 11.84
N GLY A 72 -21.05 37.38 11.38
CA GLY A 72 -22.18 37.99 10.72
C GLY A 72 -23.10 36.97 10.10
N ARG A 73 -24.16 37.50 9.51
CA ARG A 73 -25.16 36.70 8.81
C ARG A 73 -25.21 37.12 7.34
N VAL A 74 -25.40 36.13 6.48
CA VAL A 74 -25.64 36.33 5.06
C VAL A 74 -27.04 35.83 4.74
N LEU A 75 -27.93 36.78 4.49
CA LEU A 75 -29.33 36.52 4.21
C LEU A 75 -29.68 37.03 2.81
N ASP A 76 -30.63 36.44 2.17
CA ASP A 76 -31.24 37.00 0.97
C ASP A 76 -32.23 38.15 1.29
N LYS A 77 -32.79 38.78 0.29
CA LYS A 77 -33.81 39.83 0.46
C LYS A 77 -35.08 39.39 1.16
N LYS A 78 -35.36 38.06 1.23
CA LYS A 78 -36.51 37.46 1.89
C LYS A 78 -36.18 37.03 3.33
N GLY A 79 -34.96 37.27 3.81
CA GLY A 79 -34.50 36.91 5.14
C GLY A 79 -34.09 35.45 5.27
N GLN A 80 -33.92 34.70 4.17
CA GLN A 80 -33.49 33.31 4.18
C GLN A 80 -31.96 33.23 4.13
N PRO A 81 -31.33 32.23 4.77
CA PRO A 81 -29.89 32.03 4.69
C PRO A 81 -29.45 31.76 3.24
N ALA A 82 -28.32 32.36 2.84
CA ALA A 82 -27.73 32.17 1.53
C ALA A 82 -26.58 31.18 1.57
N GLU A 83 -26.63 30.15 0.75
CA GLU A 83 -25.54 29.16 0.61
C GLU A 83 -24.37 29.80 -0.13
N CYS A 84 -23.33 30.20 0.61
CA CYS A 84 -22.21 30.99 0.08
C CYS A 84 -20.95 30.87 0.95
N PHE A 85 -19.88 31.49 0.46
CA PHE A 85 -18.62 31.61 1.17
C PHE A 85 -18.40 33.03 1.63
N ALA A 86 -17.87 33.18 2.82
CA ALA A 86 -17.32 34.45 3.31
C ALA A 86 -15.80 34.37 3.32
N ALA A 87 -15.13 35.33 2.69
CA ALA A 87 -13.69 35.40 2.60
C ALA A 87 -13.19 36.76 3.05
N LEU A 88 -12.01 36.81 3.66
CA LEU A 88 -11.35 38.00 4.15
C LEU A 88 -10.05 38.22 3.37
N SER A 89 -9.87 39.43 2.85
CA SER A 89 -8.64 39.89 2.20
C SER A 89 -8.25 41.25 2.75
N LEU A 90 -7.07 41.78 2.40
CA LEU A 90 -6.69 43.16 2.68
C LEU A 90 -7.16 44.04 1.53
N PRO A 91 -7.46 45.33 1.83
CA PRO A 91 -7.84 46.30 0.79
C PRO A 91 -6.81 46.39 -0.32
N GLY A 92 -7.26 46.26 -1.58
CA GLY A 92 -6.40 46.25 -2.75
C GLY A 92 -5.68 44.96 -3.07
N GLU A 93 -5.80 43.91 -2.21
CA GLU A 93 -5.25 42.58 -2.47
C GLU A 93 -6.33 41.62 -2.98
N THR A 94 -5.98 40.83 -3.96
CA THR A 94 -6.84 39.71 -4.46
C THR A 94 -6.65 38.41 -3.68
N ILE A 95 -5.66 38.36 -2.78
CA ILE A 95 -5.31 37.18 -2.01
C ILE A 95 -6.22 37.05 -0.78
N VAL A 96 -6.94 35.93 -0.68
CA VAL A 96 -7.76 35.61 0.46
C VAL A 96 -6.88 35.19 1.63
N LYS A 97 -7.02 35.82 2.80
CA LYS A 97 -6.27 35.52 4.03
C LYS A 97 -6.94 34.41 4.84
N THR A 98 -8.25 34.41 4.88
CA THR A 98 -9.08 33.36 5.50
C THR A 98 -10.46 33.34 4.84
N PHE A 99 -11.10 32.19 4.84
CA PHE A 99 -12.47 32.02 4.36
C PHE A 99 -13.20 30.97 5.17
N THR A 100 -14.53 31.01 5.10
CA THR A 100 -15.40 30.03 5.75
C THR A 100 -16.67 29.83 4.92
N ASN A 101 -17.30 28.68 5.11
CA ASN A 101 -18.65 28.48 4.59
C ASN A 101 -19.64 29.20 5.50
N VAL A 102 -20.67 29.77 4.92
CA VAL A 102 -21.85 30.24 5.65
C VAL A 102 -22.65 28.98 6.06
N ASP A 103 -23.04 28.90 7.32
CA ASP A 103 -23.79 27.74 7.85
C ASP A 103 -25.27 27.73 7.40
N GLU A 104 -26.00 26.67 7.74
CA GLU A 104 -27.41 26.50 7.39
C GLU A 104 -28.33 27.59 7.97
N ASN A 105 -27.88 28.35 8.97
CA ASN A 105 -28.60 29.48 9.57
C ASN A 105 -28.15 30.83 9.01
N GLY A 106 -27.27 30.82 8.03
CA GLY A 106 -26.70 32.01 7.40
C GLY A 106 -25.54 32.62 8.14
N ASN A 107 -25.01 32.04 9.23
CA ASN A 107 -23.94 32.62 10.02
C ASN A 107 -22.57 32.28 9.45
N TYR A 108 -21.61 33.19 9.63
CA TYR A 108 -20.21 32.94 9.35
C TYR A 108 -19.30 33.53 10.41
N LEU A 109 -18.14 32.96 10.57
CA LEU A 109 -17.09 33.42 11.46
C LEU A 109 -15.74 33.39 10.75
N LEU A 110 -15.13 34.54 10.59
CA LEU A 110 -13.78 34.72 10.07
C LEU A 110 -12.85 35.18 11.16
N THR A 111 -11.66 34.65 11.22
CA THR A 111 -10.61 35.04 12.17
C THR A 111 -9.42 35.58 11.41
N PHE A 112 -8.88 36.70 11.84
CA PHE A 112 -7.74 37.36 11.22
C PHE A 112 -6.70 37.77 12.26
N THR A 113 -5.46 37.33 12.03
CA THR A 113 -4.30 37.69 12.84
C THR A 113 -3.33 38.48 11.98
N GLY A 114 -3.49 39.77 11.88
CA GLY A 114 -2.62 40.62 11.10
C GLY A 114 -2.75 42.07 11.48
N LYS A 115 -1.69 42.87 11.26
CA LYS A 115 -1.73 44.32 11.44
C LYS A 115 -2.18 44.93 10.13
N ALA A 116 -3.38 45.41 10.09
CA ALA A 116 -3.97 46.22 9.01
C ALA A 116 -4.98 47.17 9.62
N ASP A 117 -5.16 48.37 9.09
CA ASP A 117 -6.15 49.34 9.59
C ASP A 117 -7.58 48.92 9.22
N SER A 118 -7.71 48.28 8.06
CA SER A 118 -8.97 47.78 7.54
C SER A 118 -8.82 46.46 6.83
N ILE A 119 -9.92 45.71 6.73
CA ILE A 119 -10.03 44.40 6.08
C ILE A 119 -11.24 44.39 5.16
N CYS A 120 -11.15 43.66 4.07
CA CYS A 120 -12.22 43.40 3.11
C CYS A 120 -12.87 42.06 3.35
N ILE A 121 -14.17 42.07 3.58
CA ILE A 121 -14.97 40.86 3.67
C ILE A 121 -15.75 40.75 2.36
N ARG A 122 -15.54 39.62 1.69
CA ARG A 122 -16.20 39.29 0.44
C ARG A 122 -17.08 38.08 0.62
N VAL A 123 -18.35 38.23 0.31
CA VAL A 123 -19.30 37.12 0.26
C VAL A 123 -19.57 36.76 -1.19
N TYR A 124 -19.43 35.48 -1.54
CA TYR A 124 -19.62 35.01 -2.91
C TYR A 124 -20.10 33.56 -2.91
N GLY A 125 -20.81 33.19 -3.93
CA GLY A 125 -21.38 31.87 -4.09
C GLY A 125 -21.82 31.63 -5.52
N PHE A 126 -22.20 30.41 -5.84
CA PHE A 126 -22.67 30.07 -7.20
C PHE A 126 -23.99 30.76 -7.56
N MET A 127 -24.87 30.87 -6.56
CA MET A 127 -26.22 31.39 -6.73
C MET A 127 -26.40 32.84 -6.36
N ILE A 128 -25.34 33.55 -5.98
CA ILE A 128 -25.38 34.93 -5.55
C ILE A 128 -24.35 35.81 -6.29
N ASN A 129 -24.65 37.08 -6.38
CA ASN A 129 -23.64 38.05 -6.79
C ASN A 129 -22.59 38.21 -5.69
N SER A 130 -21.36 38.55 -6.10
CA SER A 130 -20.28 38.80 -5.12
C SER A 130 -20.46 40.18 -4.48
N TYR A 131 -20.52 40.22 -3.15
CA TYR A 131 -20.64 41.44 -2.35
C TYR A 131 -19.37 41.61 -1.51
N THR A 132 -18.85 42.86 -1.43
CA THR A 132 -17.64 43.17 -0.67
C THR A 132 -17.91 44.33 0.25
N LYS A 133 -17.51 44.24 1.51
CA LYS A 133 -17.51 45.33 2.48
C LYS A 133 -16.11 45.50 3.05
N THR A 134 -15.62 46.74 3.09
CA THR A 134 -14.38 47.09 3.77
C THR A 134 -14.72 47.65 5.15
N VAL A 135 -14.13 47.04 6.19
CA VAL A 135 -14.42 47.40 7.59
C VAL A 135 -13.12 47.58 8.38
N PRO A 136 -13.10 48.37 9.46
CA PRO A 136 -11.95 48.47 10.36
C PRO A 136 -11.52 47.08 10.88
N ASN A 137 -10.24 46.84 11.09
CA ASN A 137 -9.69 45.61 11.64
C ASN A 137 -9.91 45.51 13.16
N LYS A 138 -11.15 45.30 13.55
CA LYS A 138 -11.57 45.07 14.93
C LYS A 138 -12.66 44.01 14.97
N THR A 139 -12.76 43.32 16.09
CA THR A 139 -13.83 42.32 16.30
C THR A 139 -15.19 43.03 16.22
N GLN A 140 -16.00 42.60 15.25
CA GLN A 140 -17.30 43.20 14.95
C GLN A 140 -18.19 42.21 14.18
N GLU A 141 -19.47 42.56 14.10
CA GLU A 141 -20.45 41.85 13.29
C GLU A 141 -20.67 42.57 11.98
N VAL A 142 -20.64 41.83 10.86
CA VAL A 142 -20.81 42.37 9.50
C VAL A 142 -21.82 41.50 8.77
N ASN A 143 -23.03 42.01 8.61
CA ASN A 143 -24.11 41.29 7.95
C ASN A 143 -24.17 41.65 6.46
N PHE A 144 -24.56 40.69 5.62
CA PHE A 144 -24.76 40.86 4.21
C PHE A 144 -26.20 40.49 3.83
N THR A 145 -26.81 41.34 2.99
CA THR A 145 -28.00 41.00 2.25
C THR A 145 -27.63 40.79 0.81
N VAL A 146 -27.85 39.59 0.29
CA VAL A 146 -27.44 39.21 -1.05
C VAL A 146 -28.64 38.99 -1.96
N GLU A 147 -28.47 39.20 -3.22
CA GLU A 147 -29.47 38.86 -4.23
C GLU A 147 -29.13 37.54 -4.87
N GLN A 148 -30.11 36.69 -4.98
CA GLN A 148 -29.99 35.47 -5.78
C GLN A 148 -29.85 35.85 -7.25
N LYS A 149 -28.95 35.23 -7.94
CA LYS A 149 -28.81 35.37 -9.37
C LYS A 149 -30.01 34.70 -10.02
N GLU A 150 -30.93 35.47 -10.55
CA GLU A 150 -31.96 34.94 -11.43
C GLU A 150 -31.27 34.51 -12.74
N PHE A 151 -31.21 33.22 -12.94
CA PHE A 151 -30.91 32.65 -14.25
C PHE A 151 -32.24 32.55 -14.99
N ASP A 152 -32.38 33.27 -16.07
CA ASP A 152 -33.49 33.13 -17.00
C ASP A 152 -33.37 31.71 -17.61
N LEU A 153 -34.04 30.76 -17.02
CA LEU A 153 -34.04 29.37 -17.44
C LEU A 153 -34.86 29.30 -18.73
N LYS A 154 -34.24 29.57 -19.85
CA LYS A 154 -34.68 28.93 -21.10
C LYS A 154 -34.78 27.44 -20.79
N GLU A 155 -35.88 26.81 -21.16
CA GLU A 155 -36.14 25.36 -21.04
C GLU A 155 -34.83 24.57 -21.21
N ILE A 156 -34.18 24.29 -20.10
CA ILE A 156 -32.94 23.53 -20.06
C ILE A 156 -33.36 22.09 -19.92
N ASP A 157 -33.20 21.35 -21.00
CA ASP A 157 -33.05 19.92 -20.96
C ASP A 157 -31.91 19.64 -19.97
N ILE A 158 -32.27 19.32 -18.70
CA ILE A 158 -31.29 19.13 -17.61
C ILE A 158 -30.55 17.83 -17.90
N LYS A 159 -29.60 17.87 -18.80
CA LYS A 159 -28.55 16.85 -18.87
C LYS A 159 -27.69 17.03 -17.65
N ALA A 160 -27.89 16.15 -16.66
CA ALA A 160 -27.05 16.11 -15.48
C ALA A 160 -25.57 16.17 -15.91
N THR A 161 -24.83 17.15 -15.38
CA THR A 161 -23.42 17.35 -15.73
C THR A 161 -22.63 16.09 -15.34
N PRO A 162 -21.91 15.46 -16.28
CA PRO A 162 -21.16 14.22 -15.99
C PRO A 162 -20.15 14.34 -14.87
N VAL A 163 -19.60 15.53 -14.66
CA VAL A 163 -18.57 15.85 -13.68
C VAL A 163 -18.91 17.17 -13.00
N THR A 164 -18.88 17.19 -11.68
CA THR A 164 -19.05 18.37 -10.84
C THR A 164 -17.86 18.49 -9.89
N VAL A 165 -17.25 19.65 -9.78
CA VAL A 165 -16.12 19.90 -8.88
C VAL A 165 -16.59 20.83 -7.76
N LYS A 166 -16.38 20.41 -6.51
CA LYS A 166 -16.69 21.19 -5.30
C LYS A 166 -15.47 21.18 -4.36
N GLY A 167 -14.73 22.29 -4.32
CA GLY A 167 -13.45 22.32 -3.58
C GLY A 167 -12.50 21.23 -4.06
N ASP A 168 -12.01 20.38 -3.16
CA ASP A 168 -11.11 19.26 -3.44
C ASP A 168 -11.85 17.95 -3.81
N THR A 169 -13.16 18.00 -4.01
CA THR A 169 -13.98 16.85 -4.37
C THR A 169 -14.48 16.96 -5.80
N THR A 170 -14.22 15.92 -6.57
CA THR A 170 -14.76 15.75 -7.92
C THR A 170 -15.79 14.64 -7.92
N ASP A 171 -17.05 14.99 -8.20
CA ASP A 171 -18.18 14.06 -8.35
C ASP A 171 -18.30 13.61 -9.81
N TYR A 172 -18.28 12.31 -10.04
CA TYR A 172 -18.56 11.68 -11.34
C TYR A 172 -19.91 10.99 -11.29
N LEU A 173 -20.81 11.36 -12.18
CA LEU A 173 -22.14 10.73 -12.30
C LEU A 173 -21.98 9.36 -12.97
N VAL A 174 -22.28 8.27 -12.25
CA VAL A 174 -22.08 6.89 -12.71
C VAL A 174 -22.78 6.63 -14.04
N SER A 175 -24.02 7.08 -14.22
CA SER A 175 -24.79 6.89 -15.46
C SER A 175 -24.12 7.47 -16.72
N SER A 176 -23.25 8.46 -16.56
CA SER A 176 -22.51 9.07 -17.69
C SER A 176 -21.36 8.20 -18.17
N TYR A 177 -20.86 7.30 -17.34
CA TYR A 177 -19.73 6.40 -17.63
C TYR A 177 -20.14 4.94 -17.80
N THR A 178 -21.37 4.59 -17.38
CA THR A 178 -21.94 3.25 -17.56
C THR A 178 -22.20 2.96 -19.03
N GLN A 179 -21.77 1.78 -19.45
CA GLN A 179 -22.09 1.20 -20.77
C GLN A 179 -22.92 -0.05 -20.59
N GLN A 180 -23.65 -0.45 -21.60
CA GLN A 180 -24.38 -1.73 -21.58
C GLN A 180 -23.38 -2.87 -21.36
N GLY A 181 -23.71 -3.82 -20.49
CA GLY A 181 -22.83 -4.92 -20.10
C GLY A 181 -21.90 -4.63 -18.91
N ASP A 182 -21.84 -3.37 -18.40
CA ASP A 182 -21.18 -3.10 -17.11
C ASP A 182 -22.02 -3.68 -15.98
N ARG A 183 -21.41 -4.50 -15.19
CA ARG A 183 -22.11 -5.20 -14.10
C ARG A 183 -21.80 -4.58 -12.74
N VAL A 184 -20.52 -4.41 -12.46
CA VAL A 184 -20.02 -3.96 -11.16
C VAL A 184 -19.42 -2.57 -11.27
N ILE A 185 -19.33 -1.90 -10.13
CA ILE A 185 -18.80 -0.54 -10.11
C ILE A 185 -17.35 -0.47 -10.63
N GLY A 186 -16.60 -1.55 -10.54
CA GLY A 186 -15.25 -1.66 -11.10
C GLY A 186 -15.20 -1.50 -12.61
N ASP A 187 -16.24 -1.95 -13.34
CA ASP A 187 -16.33 -1.77 -14.79
C ASP A 187 -16.50 -0.29 -15.15
N VAL A 188 -17.23 0.46 -14.33
CA VAL A 188 -17.44 1.90 -14.50
C VAL A 188 -16.20 2.68 -14.07
N LEU A 189 -15.59 2.34 -12.93
CA LEU A 189 -14.38 2.99 -12.41
C LEU A 189 -13.23 2.98 -13.44
N LYS A 190 -13.05 1.88 -14.18
CA LYS A 190 -12.03 1.78 -15.26
C LYS A 190 -12.19 2.84 -16.35
N LYS A 191 -13.38 3.43 -16.49
CA LYS A 191 -13.73 4.43 -17.51
C LYS A 191 -13.68 5.86 -16.98
N VAL A 192 -13.60 6.03 -15.65
CA VAL A 192 -13.47 7.35 -15.03
C VAL A 192 -12.08 7.91 -15.30
N PRO A 193 -11.97 9.19 -15.69
CA PRO A 193 -10.68 9.83 -15.98
C PRO A 193 -9.72 9.76 -14.78
N GLY A 194 -8.46 9.44 -15.05
CA GLY A 194 -7.42 9.37 -14.03
C GLY A 194 -7.48 8.12 -13.16
N ILE A 195 -8.56 7.36 -13.15
CA ILE A 195 -8.67 6.11 -12.38
C ILE A 195 -8.06 4.94 -13.16
N GLU A 196 -7.28 4.14 -12.46
CA GLU A 196 -6.81 2.82 -12.88
C GLU A 196 -7.30 1.77 -11.90
N VAL A 197 -7.78 0.65 -12.40
CA VAL A 197 -8.29 -0.46 -11.59
C VAL A 197 -7.61 -1.74 -12.05
N SER A 198 -6.87 -2.41 -11.15
CA SER A 198 -6.26 -3.71 -11.41
C SER A 198 -7.30 -4.85 -11.39
N GLU A 199 -6.89 -6.05 -11.76
CA GLU A 199 -7.75 -7.25 -11.75
C GLU A 199 -8.30 -7.53 -10.35
N GLY A 200 -7.50 -7.38 -9.29
CA GLY A 200 -7.93 -7.51 -7.88
C GLY A 200 -8.71 -6.32 -7.33
N GLY A 201 -9.06 -5.33 -8.16
CA GLY A 201 -9.81 -4.16 -7.74
C GLY A 201 -8.98 -3.06 -7.06
N LYS A 202 -7.64 -3.14 -7.04
CA LYS A 202 -6.79 -2.05 -6.55
C LYS A 202 -6.96 -0.82 -7.41
N ILE A 203 -7.17 0.32 -6.77
CA ILE A 203 -7.44 1.59 -7.43
C ILE A 203 -6.25 2.55 -7.24
N SER A 204 -5.87 3.21 -8.33
CA SER A 204 -5.04 4.41 -8.30
C SER A 204 -5.72 5.56 -9.05
N TYR A 205 -5.43 6.78 -8.65
CA TYR A 205 -5.89 7.99 -9.31
C TYR A 205 -4.69 8.85 -9.67
N ASN A 206 -4.55 9.17 -10.96
CA ASN A 206 -3.40 9.90 -11.50
C ASN A 206 -2.05 9.28 -11.08
N GLY A 207 -1.95 7.95 -11.13
CA GLY A 207 -0.75 7.19 -10.77
C GLY A 207 -0.52 7.01 -9.26
N LYS A 208 -1.35 7.60 -8.39
CA LYS A 208 -1.25 7.48 -6.94
C LYS A 208 -2.31 6.53 -6.39
N ALA A 209 -1.90 5.56 -5.56
CA ALA A 209 -2.84 4.68 -4.88
C ALA A 209 -3.76 5.48 -3.95
N ILE A 210 -5.03 5.08 -3.86
CA ILE A 210 -5.97 5.69 -2.92
C ILE A 210 -5.66 5.27 -1.49
N SER A 211 -5.84 6.19 -0.55
CA SER A 211 -5.62 5.95 0.88
C SER A 211 -6.87 5.46 1.61
N LYS A 212 -8.05 5.79 1.09
CA LYS A 212 -9.34 5.41 1.66
C LYS A 212 -10.39 5.14 0.58
N PHE A 213 -11.24 4.15 0.86
CA PHE A 213 -12.40 3.79 0.04
C PHE A 213 -13.64 3.69 0.90
N TYR A 214 -14.63 4.50 0.62
CA TYR A 214 -15.87 4.59 1.38
C TYR A 214 -17.06 4.15 0.54
N VAL A 215 -18.06 3.60 1.21
CA VAL A 215 -19.43 3.47 0.70
C VAL A 215 -20.32 4.20 1.68
N GLU A 216 -21.05 5.24 1.22
CA GLU A 216 -21.85 6.12 2.07
C GLU A 216 -21.07 6.65 3.29
N GLU A 217 -19.82 7.10 3.05
CA GLU A 217 -18.91 7.69 4.04
C GLU A 217 -18.41 6.74 5.16
N MET A 218 -18.56 5.42 4.96
CA MET A 218 -18.07 4.39 5.88
C MET A 218 -17.04 3.49 5.21
N ASP A 219 -15.93 3.20 5.90
CA ASP A 219 -14.84 2.32 5.43
C ASP A 219 -14.99 0.91 6.04
N MET A 220 -16.07 0.21 5.65
CA MET A 220 -16.37 -1.14 6.16
C MET A 220 -15.28 -2.17 5.77
N LEU A 221 -14.67 -2.01 4.60
CA LEU A 221 -13.77 -3.01 4.04
C LEU A 221 -12.31 -2.85 4.48
N GLN A 222 -11.96 -1.72 5.12
CA GLN A 222 -10.63 -1.46 5.73
C GLN A 222 -9.44 -1.82 4.82
N GLY A 223 -9.55 -1.46 3.52
CA GLY A 223 -8.52 -1.74 2.52
C GLY A 223 -8.80 -2.94 1.62
N ARG A 224 -9.75 -3.84 1.95
CA ARG A 224 -10.20 -4.92 1.06
C ARG A 224 -11.29 -4.45 0.08
N TYR A 225 -11.18 -3.21 -0.37
CA TYR A 225 -12.20 -2.60 -1.24
C TYR A 225 -12.31 -3.27 -2.63
N GLY A 226 -11.37 -4.13 -3.01
CA GLY A 226 -11.52 -5.02 -4.16
C GLY A 226 -12.81 -5.81 -4.14
N LEU A 227 -13.27 -6.21 -2.94
CA LEU A 227 -14.59 -6.86 -2.75
C LEU A 227 -15.73 -5.97 -3.24
N ALA A 228 -15.79 -4.69 -2.85
CA ALA A 228 -16.85 -3.78 -3.32
C ALA A 228 -16.69 -3.49 -4.82
N VAL A 229 -15.47 -3.26 -5.29
CA VAL A 229 -15.18 -2.97 -6.70
C VAL A 229 -15.67 -4.07 -7.63
N ASN A 230 -15.51 -5.34 -7.22
CA ASN A 230 -15.85 -6.50 -8.06
C ASN A 230 -17.24 -7.09 -7.79
N ASN A 231 -17.97 -6.62 -6.76
CA ASN A 231 -19.25 -7.20 -6.38
C ASN A 231 -20.39 -6.19 -6.26
N LEU A 232 -20.11 -4.90 -5.97
CA LEU A 232 -21.15 -3.88 -5.88
C LEU A 232 -21.70 -3.58 -7.29
N ASN A 233 -23.01 -3.71 -7.46
CA ASN A 233 -23.65 -3.48 -8.74
C ASN A 233 -23.52 -2.00 -9.16
N ALA A 234 -23.10 -1.76 -10.40
CA ALA A 234 -22.99 -0.41 -10.96
C ALA A 234 -24.33 0.35 -10.92
N ASP A 235 -25.44 -0.35 -11.10
CA ASP A 235 -26.79 0.26 -11.09
C ASP A 235 -27.26 0.72 -9.70
N ASP A 236 -26.60 0.30 -8.63
CA ASP A 236 -26.93 0.70 -7.27
C ASP A 236 -26.12 1.94 -6.83
N VAL A 237 -25.12 2.36 -7.61
CA VAL A 237 -24.29 3.55 -7.35
C VAL A 237 -24.79 4.74 -8.17
N SER A 238 -24.94 5.90 -7.52
CA SER A 238 -25.35 7.15 -8.17
C SER A 238 -24.14 7.99 -8.60
N LYS A 239 -23.13 8.13 -7.70
CA LYS A 239 -21.96 8.98 -7.91
C LYS A 239 -20.69 8.31 -7.39
N ILE A 240 -19.58 8.63 -8.05
CA ILE A 240 -18.23 8.36 -7.56
C ILE A 240 -17.65 9.72 -7.17
N GLN A 241 -17.29 9.88 -5.90
CA GLN A 241 -16.67 11.09 -5.38
C GLN A 241 -15.18 10.82 -5.22
N ILE A 242 -14.34 11.58 -5.90
CA ILE A 242 -12.88 11.58 -5.72
C ILE A 242 -12.53 12.78 -4.87
N MET A 243 -11.98 12.52 -3.69
CA MET A 243 -11.54 13.54 -2.74
C MET A 243 -10.03 13.63 -2.81
N GLU A 244 -9.53 14.70 -3.43
CA GLU A 244 -8.11 15.06 -3.41
C GLU A 244 -7.83 15.79 -2.08
N HIS A 245 -6.63 15.63 -1.54
CA HIS A 245 -6.24 16.20 -0.24
C HIS A 245 -7.10 15.72 0.95
N HIS A 246 -7.58 14.47 0.86
CA HIS A 246 -8.48 13.92 1.84
C HIS A 246 -7.85 13.82 3.25
N GLN A 247 -8.51 14.40 4.23
CA GLN A 247 -8.14 14.27 5.64
C GLN A 247 -9.21 13.48 6.39
N PRO A 248 -8.97 12.18 6.67
CA PRO A 248 -9.97 11.32 7.31
C PRO A 248 -10.21 11.67 8.78
N ILE A 249 -9.24 12.28 9.47
CA ILE A 249 -9.32 12.62 10.88
C ILE A 249 -9.96 14.00 11.04
N LYS A 250 -11.15 14.05 11.66
CA LYS A 250 -11.95 15.28 11.77
C LYS A 250 -11.18 16.43 12.44
N MET A 251 -10.50 16.17 13.55
CA MET A 251 -9.71 17.17 14.26
C MET A 251 -8.58 17.80 13.44
N LEU A 252 -8.12 17.12 12.38
CA LEU A 252 -7.04 17.59 11.49
C LEU A 252 -7.56 18.33 10.27
N ARG A 253 -8.87 18.30 9.99
CA ARG A 253 -9.46 19.05 8.88
C ARG A 253 -9.16 20.53 9.06
N ASN A 254 -8.73 21.19 7.99
CA ASN A 254 -8.31 22.61 7.97
C ASN A 254 -7.10 22.97 8.86
N ARG A 255 -6.45 21.95 9.50
CA ARG A 255 -5.27 22.16 10.34
C ARG A 255 -4.02 21.48 9.80
N SER A 256 -4.17 20.41 9.04
CA SER A 256 -3.05 19.69 8.46
C SER A 256 -3.34 19.36 7.01
N TYR A 257 -2.47 19.81 6.12
CA TYR A 257 -2.54 19.45 4.72
C TYR A 257 -2.32 17.94 4.56
N SER A 258 -3.19 17.31 3.79
CA SER A 258 -3.02 15.93 3.35
C SER A 258 -2.89 15.91 1.83
N ASN A 259 -1.98 15.10 1.33
CA ASN A 259 -1.88 14.83 -0.11
C ASN A 259 -2.56 13.50 -0.48
N ASP A 260 -3.35 12.94 0.42
CA ASP A 260 -4.02 11.67 0.22
C ASP A 260 -5.25 11.78 -0.67
N ILE A 261 -5.54 10.70 -1.38
CA ILE A 261 -6.70 10.61 -2.26
C ILE A 261 -7.64 9.56 -1.70
N ALA A 262 -8.92 9.91 -1.62
CA ALA A 262 -9.95 8.95 -1.24
C ALA A 262 -11.08 8.88 -2.26
N ILE A 263 -11.76 7.75 -2.29
CA ILE A 263 -12.97 7.54 -3.10
C ILE A 263 -14.13 7.25 -2.18
N ASN A 264 -15.26 7.89 -2.44
CA ASN A 264 -16.54 7.58 -1.80
C ASN A 264 -17.60 7.27 -2.85
N LEU A 265 -18.25 6.15 -2.69
CA LEU A 265 -19.37 5.73 -3.52
C LEU A 265 -20.68 6.17 -2.86
N LYS A 266 -21.44 7.00 -3.53
CA LYS A 266 -22.80 7.36 -3.14
C LYS A 266 -23.80 6.42 -3.81
N LEU A 267 -24.59 5.75 -3.02
CA LEU A 267 -25.61 4.82 -3.49
C LEU A 267 -26.88 5.56 -3.94
N LYS A 268 -27.66 4.93 -4.78
CA LYS A 268 -29.04 5.35 -5.06
C LYS A 268 -29.91 5.04 -3.85
N ASP A 269 -30.96 5.82 -3.62
CA ASP A 269 -31.80 5.68 -2.43
C ASP A 269 -32.44 4.29 -2.30
N LYS A 270 -32.79 3.65 -3.41
CA LYS A 270 -33.31 2.27 -3.43
C LYS A 270 -32.33 1.22 -2.88
N ALA A 271 -31.02 1.50 -2.89
CA ALA A 271 -29.97 0.58 -2.43
C ALA A 271 -29.55 0.83 -0.98
N LYS A 272 -29.96 1.98 -0.39
CA LYS A 272 -29.64 2.33 0.99
C LYS A 272 -30.59 1.62 1.95
N GLY A 273 -30.04 0.99 3.00
CA GLY A 273 -30.83 0.30 4.02
C GLY A 273 -31.54 -0.96 3.53
N THR A 274 -31.20 -1.44 2.34
CA THR A 274 -31.78 -2.64 1.74
C THR A 274 -30.72 -3.75 1.71
N TYR A 275 -31.10 -4.96 2.07
CA TYR A 275 -30.22 -6.12 1.95
C TYR A 275 -30.24 -6.62 0.50
N ALA A 276 -29.08 -6.67 -0.13
CA ALA A 276 -28.91 -7.20 -1.47
C ALA A 276 -28.24 -8.56 -1.41
N LEU A 277 -28.85 -9.57 -1.99
CA LEU A 277 -28.33 -10.93 -2.08
C LEU A 277 -28.26 -11.36 -3.54
N SER A 278 -27.07 -11.77 -3.95
CA SER A 278 -26.83 -12.33 -5.29
C SER A 278 -26.06 -13.64 -5.21
N THR A 279 -26.40 -14.58 -6.07
CA THR A 279 -25.67 -15.83 -6.23
C THR A 279 -25.37 -16.08 -7.70
N ALA A 280 -24.29 -16.80 -7.96
CA ALA A 280 -23.97 -17.31 -9.27
C ALA A 280 -23.49 -18.74 -9.18
N LEU A 281 -23.99 -19.60 -10.04
CA LEU A 281 -23.62 -21.00 -10.15
C LEU A 281 -23.15 -21.26 -11.58
N GLY A 282 -21.96 -21.81 -11.71
CA GLY A 282 -21.33 -22.15 -12.98
C GLY A 282 -20.89 -23.60 -13.04
N GLY A 283 -21.11 -24.22 -14.18
CA GLY A 283 -20.64 -25.55 -14.50
C GLY A 283 -20.04 -25.58 -15.91
N GLY A 284 -19.05 -26.44 -16.13
CA GLY A 284 -18.40 -26.48 -17.43
C GLY A 284 -17.47 -27.65 -17.62
N VAL A 285 -16.74 -27.61 -18.70
CA VAL A 285 -15.83 -28.69 -19.10
C VAL A 285 -14.54 -28.12 -19.67
N MET A 286 -13.45 -28.81 -19.42
CA MET A 286 -12.12 -28.52 -19.96
C MET A 286 -11.49 -29.82 -20.49
N GLU A 287 -10.90 -29.76 -21.65
CA GLU A 287 -10.09 -30.85 -22.20
C GLU A 287 -8.82 -31.05 -21.33
N LYS A 288 -8.41 -32.28 -21.02
CA LYS A 288 -7.14 -32.54 -20.35
C LYS A 288 -5.98 -32.51 -21.34
N GLN A 289 -4.82 -32.04 -20.88
CA GLN A 289 -3.67 -31.86 -21.77
C GLN A 289 -3.12 -33.14 -22.41
N HIS A 290 -3.14 -34.25 -21.68
CA HIS A 290 -2.33 -35.44 -22.06
C HIS A 290 -3.09 -36.62 -22.66
N ASN A 291 -4.41 -36.74 -22.44
CA ASN A 291 -5.15 -37.93 -22.85
C ASN A 291 -6.55 -37.70 -23.47
N GLY A 292 -6.85 -36.42 -23.83
CA GLY A 292 -8.17 -36.09 -24.38
C GLY A 292 -9.37 -36.31 -23.45
N SER A 293 -9.16 -36.72 -22.20
CA SER A 293 -10.23 -36.82 -21.22
C SER A 293 -10.72 -35.46 -20.78
N VAL A 294 -11.94 -35.40 -20.28
CA VAL A 294 -12.58 -34.14 -19.88
C VAL A 294 -12.49 -33.97 -18.37
N LYS A 295 -12.17 -32.72 -17.93
CA LYS A 295 -12.25 -32.31 -16.52
C LYS A 295 -13.46 -31.40 -16.34
N GLY A 296 -14.28 -31.68 -15.31
CA GLY A 296 -15.40 -30.84 -14.92
C GLY A 296 -14.91 -29.51 -14.33
N LEU A 297 -15.55 -28.41 -14.73
CA LEU A 297 -15.33 -27.08 -14.17
C LEU A 297 -16.53 -26.65 -13.34
N TRP A 298 -16.26 -25.87 -12.31
CA TRP A 298 -17.26 -25.23 -11.47
C TRP A 298 -16.82 -23.82 -11.08
N ASP A 299 -17.80 -22.92 -10.87
CA ASP A 299 -17.57 -21.52 -10.48
C ASP A 299 -18.80 -21.04 -9.71
N GLU A 300 -18.64 -20.74 -8.43
CA GLU A 300 -19.70 -20.43 -7.51
C GLU A 300 -19.44 -19.10 -6.83
N GLU A 301 -20.50 -18.28 -6.70
CA GLU A 301 -20.44 -17.03 -5.98
C GLU A 301 -21.71 -16.82 -5.17
N LEU A 302 -21.57 -16.39 -3.93
CA LEU A 302 -22.64 -15.91 -3.07
C LEU A 302 -22.20 -14.58 -2.45
N THR A 303 -22.98 -13.53 -2.63
CA THR A 303 -22.66 -12.20 -2.10
C THR A 303 -23.89 -11.60 -1.46
N GLY A 304 -23.80 -11.31 -0.16
CA GLY A 304 -24.75 -10.56 0.61
C GLY A 304 -24.19 -9.19 0.98
N MET A 305 -24.98 -8.12 0.83
CA MET A 305 -24.56 -6.76 1.12
C MET A 305 -25.70 -5.99 1.78
N TYR A 306 -25.37 -5.18 2.78
CA TYR A 306 -26.28 -4.23 3.40
C TYR A 306 -25.54 -2.92 3.70
N PHE A 307 -26.08 -1.79 3.26
CA PHE A 307 -25.52 -0.47 3.46
C PHE A 307 -26.53 0.43 4.17
N GLY A 308 -26.65 0.27 5.47
CA GLY A 308 -27.50 1.11 6.32
C GLY A 308 -26.75 2.33 6.85
N LYS A 309 -27.49 3.17 7.58
CA LYS A 309 -26.95 4.40 8.17
C LYS A 309 -25.97 4.14 9.32
N ASP A 310 -26.29 3.15 10.15
CA ASP A 310 -25.54 2.84 11.37
C ASP A 310 -24.82 1.48 11.30
N ALA A 311 -25.12 0.68 10.31
CA ALA A 311 -24.48 -0.61 10.09
C ALA A 311 -24.29 -0.87 8.60
N GLN A 312 -23.14 -1.47 8.27
CA GLN A 312 -22.86 -2.00 6.95
C GLN A 312 -22.31 -3.41 7.08
N THR A 313 -22.65 -4.28 6.16
CA THR A 313 -22.09 -5.62 6.09
C THR A 313 -21.94 -6.10 4.66
N MET A 314 -20.89 -6.87 4.42
CA MET A 314 -20.66 -7.57 3.16
C MET A 314 -20.10 -8.96 3.44
N GLN A 315 -20.84 -9.98 3.01
CA GLN A 315 -20.45 -11.37 3.07
C GLN A 315 -20.25 -11.89 1.67
N THR A 316 -19.15 -12.58 1.44
CA THR A 316 -18.89 -13.19 0.15
C THR A 316 -18.38 -14.61 0.36
N TYR A 317 -18.94 -15.54 -0.38
CA TYR A 317 -18.35 -16.83 -0.65
C TYR A 317 -18.13 -16.96 -2.14
N LYS A 318 -16.92 -17.35 -2.51
CA LYS A 318 -16.55 -17.63 -3.89
C LYS A 318 -15.75 -18.92 -3.94
N GLY A 319 -16.05 -19.74 -4.93
CA GLY A 319 -15.30 -20.94 -5.20
C GLY A 319 -15.19 -21.21 -6.68
N ASN A 320 -14.03 -21.69 -7.14
CA ASN A 320 -13.88 -22.09 -8.51
C ASN A 320 -12.68 -23.03 -8.75
N ASN A 321 -12.75 -23.75 -9.86
CA ASN A 321 -11.61 -24.40 -10.51
C ASN A 321 -11.42 -23.94 -11.96
N SER A 322 -11.97 -22.79 -12.28
CA SER A 322 -12.00 -22.21 -13.63
C SER A 322 -10.75 -21.36 -13.97
N GLY A 323 -9.80 -21.21 -13.04
CA GLY A 323 -8.61 -20.37 -13.20
C GLY A 323 -8.83 -18.92 -12.82
N ASN A 324 -10.03 -18.53 -12.38
CA ASN A 324 -10.29 -17.16 -11.94
C ASN A 324 -9.60 -16.86 -10.63
N ASN A 325 -8.89 -15.73 -10.56
CA ASN A 325 -8.18 -15.29 -9.35
C ASN A 325 -9.13 -14.56 -8.40
N ILE A 326 -9.87 -15.31 -7.60
CA ILE A 326 -10.78 -14.76 -6.60
C ILE A 326 -10.07 -14.21 -5.36
N LEU A 327 -8.84 -14.65 -5.09
CA LEU A 327 -8.05 -14.19 -3.92
C LEU A 327 -7.55 -12.76 -4.09
N ALA A 328 -7.35 -12.30 -5.31
CA ALA A 328 -6.85 -10.96 -5.58
C ALA A 328 -7.75 -9.84 -5.03
N GLU A 329 -9.07 -10.05 -4.96
CA GLU A 329 -10.00 -9.07 -4.43
C GLU A 329 -10.01 -8.99 -2.89
N LEU A 330 -9.44 -10.00 -2.20
CA LEU A 330 -9.33 -10.06 -0.74
C LEU A 330 -8.10 -9.31 -0.21
N THR A 331 -7.19 -8.91 -1.09
CA THR A 331 -5.95 -8.24 -0.71
C THR A 331 -6.23 -6.90 -0.02
N ASN A 332 -5.62 -6.69 1.16
CA ASN A 332 -5.66 -5.40 1.84
C ASN A 332 -4.75 -4.40 1.12
N GLN A 333 -5.33 -3.36 0.54
CA GLN A 333 -4.64 -2.36 -0.29
C GLN A 333 -4.09 -1.17 0.52
N TYR A 334 -4.50 -0.98 1.78
CA TYR A 334 -3.94 0.09 2.62
C TYR A 334 -2.60 -0.28 3.25
N GLY A 335 -2.16 -1.53 3.06
CA GLY A 335 -1.02 -2.10 3.75
C GLY A 335 -1.36 -2.51 5.19
N GLY A 336 -0.44 -3.21 5.82
CA GLY A 336 -0.59 -3.68 7.20
C GLY A 336 0.65 -3.32 8.03
N ASN A 337 0.45 -3.15 9.33
CA ASN A 337 1.54 -3.01 10.30
C ASN A 337 1.92 -4.36 10.92
N ALA A 338 1.30 -5.46 10.50
CA ALA A 338 1.62 -6.77 11.04
C ALA A 338 3.11 -7.10 10.78
N PRO A 339 3.83 -7.67 11.75
CA PRO A 339 5.17 -8.15 11.50
C PRO A 339 5.08 -9.26 10.44
N SER A 340 5.97 -9.21 9.47
CA SER A 340 6.07 -10.26 8.47
C SER A 340 6.67 -11.51 9.09
N THR A 341 6.10 -12.65 8.79
CA THR A 341 6.79 -13.94 8.95
C THR A 341 8.00 -13.99 8.01
N ILE A 342 9.05 -14.63 8.44
CA ILE A 342 10.23 -14.85 7.63
C ILE A 342 10.11 -16.25 7.03
N SER A 343 9.86 -16.32 5.72
CA SER A 343 9.95 -17.56 4.95
C SER A 343 11.25 -17.54 4.16
N ARG A 344 12.13 -18.50 4.41
CA ARG A 344 13.43 -18.61 3.75
C ARG A 344 13.50 -19.81 2.82
N VAL A 345 12.74 -20.83 3.14
CA VAL A 345 12.76 -22.10 2.45
C VAL A 345 11.61 -22.13 1.45
N ASN A 346 11.85 -22.63 0.27
CA ASN A 346 10.81 -22.77 -0.75
C ASN A 346 11.07 -23.98 -1.65
N ILE A 347 10.03 -24.49 -2.28
CA ILE A 347 10.21 -25.42 -3.39
C ILE A 347 10.60 -24.67 -4.66
N LEU A 348 11.45 -25.27 -5.47
CA LEU A 348 11.68 -24.75 -6.81
C LEU A 348 10.48 -25.14 -7.68
N LYS A 349 9.81 -24.12 -8.24
CA LYS A 349 8.58 -24.26 -9.03
C LYS A 349 8.66 -23.44 -10.30
N PRO A 350 7.86 -23.78 -11.34
CA PRO A 350 7.79 -22.95 -12.53
C PRO A 350 7.46 -21.51 -12.16
N GLY A 351 8.21 -20.56 -12.70
CA GLY A 351 7.96 -19.12 -12.47
C GLY A 351 6.53 -18.74 -12.90
N THR A 352 6.12 -17.50 -12.69
CA THR A 352 4.78 -17.04 -13.06
C THR A 352 4.81 -16.40 -14.45
N PRO A 353 4.00 -16.88 -15.43
CA PRO A 353 3.97 -16.28 -16.76
C PRO A 353 3.33 -14.88 -16.73
N ASN A 354 3.74 -14.03 -17.67
CA ASN A 354 3.13 -12.70 -17.87
C ASN A 354 1.79 -12.80 -18.62
N LEU A 355 0.90 -13.64 -18.11
CA LEU A 355 -0.45 -13.87 -18.62
C LEU A 355 -1.48 -13.77 -17.50
N PRO A 356 -2.76 -13.45 -17.79
CA PRO A 356 -3.83 -13.61 -16.82
C PRO A 356 -3.88 -15.04 -16.24
N GLN A 357 -4.08 -15.15 -14.94
CA GLN A 357 -4.04 -16.43 -14.20
C GLN A 357 -4.98 -17.48 -14.80
N LYS A 358 -6.12 -17.10 -15.32
CA LYS A 358 -7.08 -17.96 -16.02
C LYS A 358 -6.51 -18.72 -17.22
N ARG A 359 -5.34 -18.29 -17.76
CA ARG A 359 -4.71 -18.94 -18.91
C ARG A 359 -3.87 -20.15 -18.53
N TYR A 360 -3.29 -20.16 -17.31
CA TYR A 360 -2.30 -21.19 -16.94
C TYR A 360 -2.57 -21.90 -15.62
N MET A 361 -3.36 -21.28 -14.71
CA MET A 361 -3.53 -21.79 -13.36
C MET A 361 -4.58 -22.90 -13.32
N ASP A 362 -4.16 -24.10 -12.94
CA ASP A 362 -5.09 -25.16 -12.54
C ASP A 362 -5.31 -25.07 -11.02
N ASN A 363 -6.47 -24.54 -10.64
CA ASN A 363 -6.81 -24.24 -9.26
C ASN A 363 -8.02 -25.02 -8.75
N GLN A 364 -8.13 -25.06 -7.43
CA GLN A 364 -9.34 -25.35 -6.67
C GLN A 364 -9.33 -24.38 -5.48
N THR A 365 -10.07 -23.30 -5.62
CA THR A 365 -10.01 -22.19 -4.67
C THR A 365 -11.37 -21.95 -4.06
N HIS A 366 -11.42 -21.81 -2.74
CA HIS A 366 -12.58 -21.36 -1.98
C HIS A 366 -12.17 -20.16 -1.13
N ALA A 367 -13.01 -19.16 -1.11
CA ALA A 367 -12.79 -17.95 -0.33
C ALA A 367 -14.08 -17.51 0.35
N LEU A 368 -14.02 -17.37 1.66
CA LEU A 368 -15.11 -16.86 2.50
C LEU A 368 -14.64 -15.56 3.13
N SER A 369 -15.42 -14.50 2.98
CA SER A 369 -15.14 -13.21 3.63
C SER A 369 -16.40 -12.68 4.30
N TYR A 370 -16.27 -12.27 5.54
CA TYR A 370 -17.29 -11.61 6.34
C TYR A 370 -16.75 -10.27 6.81
N ASN A 371 -17.37 -9.17 6.38
CA ASN A 371 -17.01 -7.82 6.76
C ASN A 371 -18.22 -7.14 7.36
N TRP A 372 -18.04 -6.52 8.51
CA TRP A 372 -19.09 -5.86 9.25
C TRP A 372 -18.58 -4.58 9.89
N LEU A 373 -19.34 -3.49 9.77
CA LEU A 373 -19.10 -2.22 10.43
C LEU A 373 -20.36 -1.80 11.16
N TYR A 374 -20.19 -1.41 12.40
CA TYR A 374 -21.22 -0.81 13.21
C TYR A 374 -20.81 0.57 13.72
N ARG A 375 -21.66 1.55 13.47
CA ARG A 375 -21.50 2.94 13.90
C ARG A 375 -22.36 3.18 15.12
N PHE A 376 -21.74 3.28 16.32
CA PHE A 376 -22.46 3.59 17.56
C PHE A 376 -23.04 5.00 17.55
N ASN A 377 -22.30 5.93 16.94
CA ASN A 377 -22.73 7.31 16.71
C ASN A 377 -21.86 7.93 15.59
N LYS A 378 -22.02 9.23 15.32
CA LYS A 378 -21.25 9.93 14.24
C LYS A 378 -19.73 9.94 14.43
N GLU A 379 -19.23 9.50 15.56
CA GLU A 379 -17.80 9.53 15.91
C GLU A 379 -17.21 8.15 16.14
N LYS A 380 -18.01 7.18 16.60
CA LYS A 380 -17.53 5.88 17.07
C LYS A 380 -18.00 4.76 16.15
N GLU A 381 -17.04 4.00 15.66
CA GLU A 381 -17.25 2.88 14.75
C GLU A 381 -16.46 1.66 15.22
N LEU A 382 -16.99 0.48 14.97
CA LEU A 382 -16.33 -0.80 15.11
C LEU A 382 -16.45 -1.55 13.81
N ALA A 383 -15.31 -1.89 13.21
CA ALA A 383 -15.27 -2.69 11.98
C ALA A 383 -14.56 -4.01 12.26
N THR A 384 -15.12 -5.11 11.77
CA THR A 384 -14.60 -6.46 11.94
C THR A 384 -14.56 -7.15 10.57
N ALA A 385 -13.49 -7.86 10.30
CA ALA A 385 -13.37 -8.68 9.10
C ALA A 385 -12.79 -10.05 9.45
N VAL A 386 -13.38 -11.09 8.87
CA VAL A 386 -12.90 -12.47 8.91
C VAL A 386 -12.79 -12.98 7.49
N VAL A 387 -11.63 -13.52 7.13
CA VAL A 387 -11.40 -14.09 5.81
C VAL A 387 -10.81 -15.47 5.98
N TYR A 388 -11.42 -16.46 5.35
CA TYR A 388 -10.88 -17.81 5.24
C TYR A 388 -10.68 -18.15 3.76
N THR A 389 -9.54 -18.72 3.43
CA THR A 389 -9.26 -19.21 2.08
C THR A 389 -8.74 -20.63 2.12
N HIS A 390 -9.18 -21.41 1.16
CA HIS A 390 -8.61 -22.71 0.81
C HIS A 390 -8.21 -22.65 -0.66
N ASP A 391 -6.93 -22.82 -0.94
CA ASP A 391 -6.41 -22.73 -2.30
C ASP A 391 -5.52 -23.93 -2.61
N LYS A 392 -5.81 -24.57 -3.71
CA LYS A 392 -4.96 -25.60 -4.31
C LYS A 392 -4.61 -25.14 -5.71
N GLN A 393 -3.34 -25.14 -6.02
CA GLN A 393 -2.85 -24.77 -7.33
C GLN A 393 -1.92 -25.84 -7.86
N GLN A 394 -2.00 -26.08 -9.16
CA GLN A 394 -1.06 -26.94 -9.85
C GLN A 394 -0.47 -26.18 -11.02
N ARG A 395 0.86 -26.28 -11.17
CA ARG A 395 1.60 -25.67 -12.28
C ARG A 395 2.57 -26.66 -12.85
N GLU A 396 2.64 -26.69 -14.16
CA GLU A 396 3.60 -27.51 -14.92
C GLU A 396 4.40 -26.58 -15.83
N GLY A 397 5.69 -26.78 -15.85
CA GLY A 397 6.56 -25.97 -16.68
C GLY A 397 7.91 -26.62 -16.91
N TYR A 398 8.54 -26.20 -17.98
CA TYR A 398 9.91 -26.51 -18.29
C TYR A 398 10.74 -25.23 -18.23
N THR A 399 11.91 -25.31 -17.63
CA THR A 399 12.85 -24.20 -17.51
C THR A 399 14.19 -24.61 -18.08
N PHE A 400 14.71 -23.84 -19.01
CA PHE A 400 16.12 -23.86 -19.35
C PHE A 400 16.78 -22.61 -18.77
N THR A 401 17.78 -22.82 -17.93
CA THR A 401 18.58 -21.75 -17.32
C THR A 401 19.99 -21.84 -17.85
N GLU A 402 20.46 -20.77 -18.47
CA GLU A 402 21.87 -20.61 -18.83
C GLU A 402 22.50 -19.60 -17.86
N LEU A 403 23.35 -20.09 -16.95
CA LEU A 403 24.04 -19.29 -15.97
C LEU A 403 25.30 -18.73 -16.61
N TYR A 404 25.40 -17.40 -16.62
CA TYR A 404 26.56 -16.71 -17.16
C TYR A 404 27.77 -16.85 -16.24
N ARG A 405 28.89 -17.28 -16.80
CA ARG A 405 30.20 -17.29 -16.14
C ARG A 405 31.21 -16.48 -16.95
N PRO A 406 32.00 -15.60 -16.31
CA PRO A 406 33.06 -14.88 -16.99
C PRO A 406 34.13 -15.87 -17.54
N GLU A 407 34.53 -15.70 -18.81
CA GLU A 407 35.64 -16.41 -19.44
C GLU A 407 35.53 -17.96 -19.49
N VAL A 408 34.36 -18.50 -19.11
CA VAL A 408 34.09 -19.95 -19.12
C VAL A 408 32.75 -20.21 -19.78
N VAL A 409 32.56 -21.44 -20.30
CA VAL A 409 31.26 -21.87 -20.83
C VAL A 409 30.18 -21.78 -19.74
N GLY A 410 29.06 -21.16 -20.03
CA GLY A 410 27.92 -21.07 -19.12
C GLY A 410 27.39 -22.46 -18.75
N ILE A 411 26.76 -22.55 -17.57
CA ILE A 411 26.11 -23.79 -17.13
C ILE A 411 24.67 -23.80 -17.63
N GLY A 412 24.37 -24.78 -18.51
CA GLY A 412 23.01 -25.04 -18.98
C GLY A 412 22.29 -26.00 -18.04
N ILE A 413 21.12 -25.60 -17.50
CA ILE A 413 20.31 -26.43 -16.62
C ILE A 413 18.90 -26.55 -17.21
N HIS A 414 18.48 -27.76 -17.45
CA HIS A 414 17.14 -28.11 -17.93
C HIS A 414 16.31 -28.70 -16.80
N GLU A 415 15.14 -28.13 -16.54
CA GLU A 415 14.25 -28.56 -15.48
C GLU A 415 12.83 -28.72 -15.99
N SER A 416 12.23 -29.85 -15.78
CA SER A 416 10.80 -30.10 -15.99
C SER A 416 10.16 -30.28 -14.62
N ILE A 417 9.28 -29.37 -14.22
CA ILE A 417 8.75 -29.31 -12.85
C ILE A 417 7.22 -29.29 -12.89
N LEU A 418 6.63 -30.16 -12.08
CA LEU A 418 5.23 -30.15 -11.70
C LEU A 418 5.11 -29.72 -10.23
N SER A 419 4.59 -28.55 -9.94
CA SER A 419 4.31 -28.11 -8.56
C SER A 419 2.82 -28.24 -8.21
N LYS A 420 2.57 -28.62 -6.96
CA LYS A 420 1.26 -28.70 -6.33
C LYS A 420 1.34 -27.93 -5.01
N GLU A 421 0.66 -26.82 -4.95
CA GLU A 421 0.65 -25.93 -3.79
C GLU A 421 -0.73 -25.96 -3.13
N LYS A 422 -0.77 -26.11 -1.81
CA LYS A 422 -2.01 -26.13 -1.03
C LYS A 422 -1.85 -25.20 0.16
N SER A 423 -2.69 -24.18 0.23
CA SER A 423 -2.74 -23.23 1.33
C SER A 423 -4.14 -23.16 1.94
N ASN A 424 -4.20 -23.16 3.26
CA ASN A 424 -5.39 -22.74 4.00
C ASN A 424 -5.00 -21.52 4.82
N SER A 425 -5.69 -20.41 4.70
CA SER A 425 -5.41 -19.23 5.49
C SER A 425 -6.63 -18.71 6.23
N LEU A 426 -6.39 -18.15 7.41
CA LEU A 426 -7.38 -17.48 8.22
C LEU A 426 -6.86 -16.12 8.63
N GLU A 427 -7.62 -15.09 8.31
CA GLU A 427 -7.36 -13.72 8.73
C GLU A 427 -8.52 -13.19 9.57
N PHE A 428 -8.19 -12.56 10.68
CA PHE A 428 -9.12 -11.82 11.53
C PHE A 428 -8.60 -10.41 11.71
N SER A 429 -9.44 -9.41 11.57
CA SER A 429 -9.10 -8.04 11.94
C SER A 429 -10.29 -7.33 12.57
N GLN A 430 -10.01 -6.57 13.62
CA GLN A 430 -11.00 -5.73 14.30
C GLN A 430 -10.40 -4.35 14.53
N GLU A 431 -11.13 -3.32 14.14
CA GLU A 431 -10.71 -1.93 14.34
C GLU A 431 -11.83 -1.13 15.01
N TYR A 432 -11.53 -0.59 16.18
CA TYR A 432 -12.35 0.42 16.83
C TYR A 432 -11.82 1.79 16.51
N THR A 433 -12.68 2.71 16.08
CA THR A 433 -12.30 4.10 15.78
C THR A 433 -13.23 5.05 16.53
N ASN A 434 -12.64 6.07 17.14
CA ASN A 434 -13.36 7.23 17.66
C ASN A 434 -12.77 8.49 17.02
N ASN A 435 -13.55 9.18 16.19
CA ASN A 435 -13.11 10.29 15.34
C ASN A 435 -13.97 11.53 15.63
N SER A 436 -13.56 12.31 16.63
CA SER A 436 -14.23 13.55 17.03
C SER A 436 -13.46 14.80 16.57
N GLU A 437 -14.03 15.98 16.77
CA GLU A 437 -13.37 17.26 16.46
C GLU A 437 -12.22 17.61 17.43
N GLN A 438 -12.13 16.95 18.58
CA GLN A 438 -11.11 17.22 19.59
C GLN A 438 -10.08 16.12 19.75
N TYR A 439 -10.45 14.87 19.45
CA TYR A 439 -9.54 13.74 19.56
C TYR A 439 -9.89 12.64 18.56
N TYR A 440 -8.87 11.87 18.23
CA TYR A 440 -8.96 10.68 17.40
C TYR A 440 -8.31 9.51 18.12
N THR A 441 -9.00 8.38 18.16
CA THR A 441 -8.43 7.13 18.66
C THR A 441 -8.80 6.01 17.69
N SER A 442 -7.82 5.21 17.32
CA SER A 442 -8.02 3.96 16.60
C SER A 442 -7.22 2.86 17.27
N ASN A 443 -7.83 1.70 17.45
CA ASN A 443 -7.15 0.48 17.87
C ASN A 443 -7.51 -0.65 16.89
N LYS A 444 -6.49 -1.28 16.33
CA LYS A 444 -6.63 -2.34 15.35
C LYS A 444 -5.87 -3.58 15.75
N LEU A 445 -6.61 -4.64 16.07
CA LEU A 445 -6.11 -5.99 16.25
C LEU A 445 -6.15 -6.74 14.91
N SER A 446 -5.08 -7.46 14.58
CA SER A 446 -5.00 -8.30 13.38
C SER A 446 -4.34 -9.63 13.73
N VAL A 447 -4.93 -10.72 13.28
CA VAL A 447 -4.42 -12.08 13.40
C VAL A 447 -4.45 -12.73 12.03
N GLN A 448 -3.34 -13.30 11.62
CA GLN A 448 -3.22 -14.01 10.34
C GLN A 448 -2.45 -15.30 10.55
N THR A 449 -2.94 -16.39 10.01
CA THR A 449 -2.27 -17.67 10.03
C THR A 449 -2.57 -18.46 8.76
N SER A 450 -1.65 -19.34 8.37
CA SER A 450 -1.90 -20.30 7.30
C SER A 450 -1.28 -21.68 7.60
N TRP A 451 -1.69 -22.63 6.81
CA TRP A 451 -1.17 -24.00 6.79
C TRP A 451 -0.90 -24.35 5.33
N ASP A 452 0.38 -24.31 4.98
CA ASP A 452 0.83 -24.41 3.61
C ASP A 452 1.56 -25.74 3.41
N ASN A 453 1.21 -26.46 2.35
CA ASN A 453 1.84 -27.69 1.94
C ASN A 453 2.13 -27.61 0.45
N ASP A 454 3.38 -27.48 0.12
CA ASP A 454 3.85 -27.34 -1.25
C ASP A 454 4.69 -28.55 -1.65
N MET A 455 4.39 -29.14 -2.80
CA MET A 455 5.13 -30.27 -3.36
C MET A 455 5.60 -29.94 -4.76
N ALA A 456 6.78 -30.37 -5.12
CA ALA A 456 7.24 -30.32 -6.50
C ALA A 456 7.95 -31.62 -6.90
N TYR A 457 7.65 -32.08 -8.08
CA TYR A 457 8.24 -33.23 -8.72
C TYR A 457 8.92 -32.75 -9.98
N GLY A 458 10.20 -33.04 -10.13
CA GLY A 458 10.94 -32.55 -11.26
C GLY A 458 12.04 -33.46 -11.73
N GLN A 459 12.38 -33.33 -13.02
CA GLN A 459 13.59 -33.87 -13.60
C GLN A 459 14.51 -32.70 -13.91
N THR A 460 15.73 -32.80 -13.42
CA THR A 460 16.78 -31.80 -13.66
C THR A 460 17.93 -32.47 -14.39
N HIS A 461 18.36 -31.83 -15.49
CA HIS A 461 19.45 -32.30 -16.32
C HIS A 461 20.42 -31.14 -16.62
N SER A 462 21.73 -31.43 -16.47
CA SER A 462 22.85 -30.59 -16.88
C SER A 462 23.96 -31.48 -17.40
N MET A 463 25.13 -30.95 -17.84
CA MET A 463 26.22 -31.72 -18.41
C MET A 463 26.62 -32.91 -17.53
N ASP A 464 26.76 -32.67 -16.22
CA ASP A 464 27.26 -33.65 -15.24
C ASP A 464 26.21 -34.11 -14.22
N TYR A 465 24.96 -33.76 -14.41
CA TYR A 465 23.89 -34.05 -13.45
C TYR A 465 22.58 -34.43 -14.14
N ASN A 466 22.02 -35.56 -13.74
CA ASN A 466 20.70 -35.99 -14.17
C ASN A 466 19.98 -36.69 -13.03
N ALA A 467 18.99 -36.06 -12.46
CA ALA A 467 18.23 -36.61 -11.35
C ALA A 467 16.75 -36.26 -11.42
N MET A 468 15.92 -37.14 -10.84
CA MET A 468 14.56 -36.81 -10.46
C MET A 468 14.56 -36.32 -9.02
N VAL A 469 14.02 -35.11 -8.82
CA VAL A 469 14.01 -34.43 -7.52
C VAL A 469 12.58 -34.26 -7.05
N ASN A 470 12.28 -34.80 -5.86
CA ASN A 470 11.03 -34.58 -5.16
C ASN A 470 11.27 -33.59 -4.03
N GLN A 471 10.45 -32.57 -3.95
CA GLN A 471 10.49 -31.54 -2.92
C GLN A 471 9.14 -31.54 -2.19
N ASP A 472 9.18 -31.51 -0.86
CA ASP A 472 7.99 -31.46 0.00
C ASP A 472 8.24 -30.41 1.09
N MET A 473 7.41 -29.39 1.12
CA MET A 473 7.55 -28.26 2.04
C MET A 473 6.28 -28.05 2.85
N HIS A 474 6.46 -27.93 4.15
CA HIS A 474 5.42 -27.56 5.10
C HIS A 474 5.77 -26.23 5.74
N GLU A 475 4.81 -25.29 5.75
CA GLU A 475 4.97 -24.02 6.43
C GLU A 475 3.71 -23.65 7.23
N THR A 476 3.91 -23.16 8.46
CA THR A 476 2.80 -22.72 9.34
C THR A 476 3.10 -21.33 9.91
N PRO A 477 2.87 -20.26 9.14
CA PRO A 477 3.05 -18.90 9.61
C PRO A 477 1.90 -18.45 10.51
N LEU A 478 2.22 -17.72 11.56
CA LEU A 478 1.29 -17.04 12.45
C LEU A 478 1.77 -15.60 12.66
N SER A 479 0.89 -14.64 12.52
CA SER A 479 1.17 -13.23 12.81
C SER A 479 0.03 -12.63 13.63
N ILE A 480 0.38 -11.98 14.74
CA ILE A 480 -0.56 -11.28 15.62
C ILE A 480 -0.03 -9.86 15.80
N SER A 481 -0.85 -8.87 15.62
CA SER A 481 -0.46 -7.48 15.85
C SER A 481 -1.60 -6.64 16.37
N ASP A 482 -1.26 -5.70 17.25
CA ASP A 482 -2.14 -4.66 17.74
C ASP A 482 -1.53 -3.29 17.46
N ALA A 483 -2.32 -2.38 16.92
CA ALA A 483 -1.91 -1.02 16.57
C ALA A 483 -2.90 -0.01 17.17
N MET A 484 -2.42 0.83 18.06
CA MET A 484 -3.18 1.89 18.70
C MET A 484 -2.67 3.26 18.26
N VAL A 485 -3.58 4.14 17.90
CA VAL A 485 -3.31 5.54 17.54
C VAL A 485 -4.18 6.44 18.44
N ILE A 486 -3.56 7.39 19.08
CA ILE A 486 -4.25 8.43 19.86
C ILE A 486 -3.75 9.78 19.37
N GLN A 487 -4.67 10.66 19.01
CA GLN A 487 -4.36 12.06 18.68
C GLN A 487 -5.33 12.96 19.44
N ARG A 488 -4.81 14.04 19.99
CA ARG A 488 -5.59 14.99 20.80
C ARG A 488 -5.18 16.42 20.50
N LEU A 489 -6.16 17.31 20.43
CA LEU A 489 -5.93 18.74 20.45
C LEU A 489 -5.67 19.21 21.89
N ILE A 490 -4.61 20.00 22.06
CA ILE A 490 -4.26 20.69 23.30
C ILE A 490 -4.12 22.18 22.94
N GLY A 491 -5.20 22.92 23.09
CA GLY A 491 -5.33 24.23 22.47
C GLY A 491 -5.31 24.10 20.94
N ASP A 492 -4.43 24.84 20.27
CA ASP A 492 -4.24 24.74 18.81
C ASP A 492 -3.16 23.72 18.39
N ASN A 493 -2.54 23.06 19.36
CA ASN A 493 -1.46 22.11 19.12
C ASN A 493 -1.99 20.68 19.06
N ILE A 494 -1.27 19.80 18.36
CA ILE A 494 -1.66 18.41 18.19
C ILE A 494 -0.67 17.52 18.93
N PHE A 495 -1.18 16.74 19.87
CA PHE A 495 -0.45 15.63 20.48
C PHE A 495 -0.79 14.34 19.77
N ARG A 496 0.22 13.51 19.48
CA ARG A 496 0.07 12.19 18.87
C ARG A 496 0.81 11.15 19.70
N PHE A 497 0.15 10.02 19.87
CA PHE A 497 0.74 8.81 20.44
C PHE A 497 0.30 7.62 19.60
N ASN A 498 1.28 6.84 19.12
CA ASN A 498 1.02 5.61 18.39
C ASN A 498 1.79 4.47 19.09
N LEU A 499 1.12 3.34 19.25
CA LEU A 499 1.71 2.13 19.77
C LEU A 499 1.43 0.98 18.81
N HIS A 500 2.44 0.19 18.53
CA HIS A 500 2.29 -1.02 17.75
C HIS A 500 3.09 -2.13 18.42
N ALA A 501 2.43 -3.24 18.68
CA ALA A 501 3.04 -4.47 19.16
C ALA A 501 2.67 -5.61 18.20
N GLY A 502 3.62 -6.49 17.91
CA GLY A 502 3.38 -7.59 17.01
C GLY A 502 4.30 -8.75 17.25
N TYR A 503 3.77 -9.94 17.07
CA TYR A 503 4.47 -11.21 17.11
C TYR A 503 4.20 -11.97 15.83
N ALA A 504 5.25 -12.53 15.23
CA ALA A 504 5.12 -13.45 14.10
C ALA A 504 6.04 -14.65 14.30
N GLN A 505 5.59 -15.82 13.86
CA GLN A 505 6.41 -17.02 13.78
C GLN A 505 6.09 -17.80 12.52
N SER A 506 7.05 -18.56 12.02
CA SER A 506 6.88 -19.52 10.94
C SER A 506 7.73 -20.75 11.22
N SER A 507 7.11 -21.93 11.21
CA SER A 507 7.79 -23.21 11.18
C SER A 507 7.83 -23.70 9.75
N GLN A 508 9.00 -23.99 9.24
CA GLN A 508 9.26 -24.38 7.87
C GLN A 508 10.05 -25.69 7.86
N GLN A 509 9.61 -26.63 7.05
CA GLN A 509 10.31 -27.89 6.82
C GLN A 509 10.33 -28.17 5.33
N LEU A 510 11.52 -28.35 4.76
CA LEU A 510 11.73 -28.75 3.37
C LEU A 510 12.44 -30.09 3.33
N ASN A 511 11.82 -31.06 2.70
CA ASN A 511 12.36 -32.38 2.43
C ASN A 511 12.69 -32.48 0.94
N ILE A 512 13.91 -32.88 0.62
CA ILE A 512 14.39 -33.14 -0.74
C ILE A 512 14.76 -34.60 -0.84
N THR A 513 14.21 -35.29 -1.83
CA THR A 513 14.56 -36.68 -2.12
C THR A 513 14.98 -36.76 -3.57
N GLU A 514 16.19 -37.23 -3.83
CA GLU A 514 16.68 -37.57 -5.15
C GLU A 514 16.60 -39.09 -5.33
N LEU A 515 16.28 -39.57 -6.54
CA LEU A 515 16.00 -41.02 -6.80
C LEU A 515 17.17 -41.93 -6.48
N ASP A 516 18.40 -41.43 -6.42
CA ASP A 516 19.60 -42.22 -6.08
C ASP A 516 19.92 -42.25 -4.59
N SER A 517 18.90 -42.04 -3.73
CA SER A 517 18.96 -42.23 -2.27
C SER A 517 19.49 -41.04 -1.48
N LEU A 518 19.71 -39.87 -2.05
CA LEU A 518 20.07 -38.69 -1.29
C LEU A 518 18.81 -38.05 -0.68
N PHE A 519 18.72 -38.09 0.66
CA PHE A 519 17.69 -37.36 1.40
C PHE A 519 18.31 -36.20 2.13
N ARG A 520 17.77 -34.95 1.87
CA ARG A 520 18.15 -33.76 2.59
C ARG A 520 16.92 -33.13 3.24
N MET A 521 17.09 -32.61 4.42
CA MET A 521 16.00 -31.95 5.14
C MET A 521 16.52 -30.66 5.76
N GLN A 522 15.77 -29.58 5.54
CA GLN A 522 15.93 -28.31 6.23
C GLN A 522 14.75 -28.08 7.13
N GLU A 523 14.99 -27.94 8.41
CA GLU A 523 14.02 -27.44 9.37
C GLU A 523 14.41 -26.03 9.77
N LEU A 524 13.43 -25.14 9.90
CA LEU A 524 13.64 -23.77 10.27
C LEU A 524 12.45 -23.23 11.08
N MET A 525 12.72 -22.65 12.23
CA MET A 525 11.75 -21.93 13.05
C MET A 525 12.17 -20.47 13.14
N SER A 526 11.38 -19.59 12.53
CA SER A 526 11.59 -18.14 12.58
C SER A 526 10.59 -17.48 13.51
N ARG A 527 11.05 -16.55 14.35
CA ARG A 527 10.22 -15.75 15.27
C ARG A 527 10.57 -14.29 15.13
N THR A 528 9.57 -13.42 15.18
CA THR A 528 9.75 -11.97 15.15
C THR A 528 8.87 -11.34 16.24
N LEU A 529 9.47 -10.58 17.12
CA LEU A 529 8.76 -9.71 18.07
C LEU A 529 9.04 -8.27 17.64
N SER A 530 8.01 -7.49 17.40
CA SER A 530 8.12 -6.08 17.02
C SER A 530 7.35 -5.20 18.01
N PHE A 531 8.00 -4.12 18.42
CA PHE A 531 7.40 -3.08 19.25
C PHE A 531 7.78 -1.73 18.70
N LYS A 532 6.80 -0.85 18.48
CA LYS A 532 7.02 0.52 18.02
C LYS A 532 6.16 1.45 18.86
N ALA A 533 6.78 2.42 19.49
CA ALA A 533 6.07 3.50 20.15
C ALA A 533 6.53 4.82 19.56
N PHE A 534 5.59 5.72 19.38
CA PHE A 534 5.80 7.03 18.78
C PHE A 534 5.00 8.05 19.55
N THR A 535 5.63 9.14 19.96
CA THR A 535 4.95 10.29 20.52
C THR A 535 5.43 11.56 19.87
N SER A 536 4.54 12.47 19.56
CA SER A 536 4.90 13.77 19.01
C SER A 536 3.98 14.87 19.47
N TYR A 537 4.53 16.08 19.44
CA TYR A 537 3.84 17.32 19.69
C TYR A 537 4.05 18.24 18.51
N GLN A 538 2.96 18.69 17.90
CA GLN A 538 2.95 19.58 16.76
C GLN A 538 2.50 20.96 17.18
N LYS A 539 3.28 21.97 16.80
CA LYS A 539 3.02 23.36 17.05
C LYS A 539 3.04 24.17 15.76
N GLU A 540 2.13 25.12 15.62
CA GLU A 540 2.06 26.01 14.47
C GLU A 540 2.76 27.34 14.77
N PHE A 541 3.61 27.78 13.81
CA PHE A 541 4.32 29.04 13.85
C PHE A 541 4.05 29.77 12.53
N ARG A 542 3.19 30.75 12.51
CA ARG A 542 2.88 31.61 11.34
C ARG A 542 2.75 30.88 9.99
N HIS A 543 3.88 30.47 9.37
CA HIS A 543 3.95 29.75 8.08
C HIS A 543 4.64 28.41 8.17
N ILE A 544 5.10 28.04 9.35
CA ILE A 544 5.82 26.79 9.60
C ILE A 544 5.05 26.01 10.65
N GLN A 545 4.77 24.78 10.36
CA GLN A 545 4.26 23.81 11.32
C GLN A 545 5.43 22.91 11.74
N GLY A 546 5.82 23.00 13.00
CA GLY A 546 6.86 22.16 13.60
C GLY A 546 6.25 20.98 14.33
N GLU A 547 6.74 19.79 14.07
CA GLU A 547 6.40 18.58 14.82
C GLU A 547 7.69 18.01 15.42
N TYR A 548 7.69 17.79 16.72
CA TYR A 548 8.82 17.27 17.48
C TYR A 548 8.39 16.00 18.18
N GLY A 549 9.18 14.96 18.08
CA GLY A 549 8.76 13.70 18.65
C GLY A 549 9.89 12.74 18.95
N LEU A 550 9.50 11.74 19.73
CA LEU A 550 10.33 10.60 20.10
C LEU A 550 9.68 9.33 19.55
N SER A 551 10.46 8.48 18.95
CA SER A 551 10.01 7.13 18.61
C SER A 551 11.01 6.09 19.03
N THR A 552 10.51 4.96 19.50
CA THR A 552 11.30 3.76 19.73
C THR A 552 10.78 2.64 18.85
N ASN A 553 11.69 1.84 18.33
CA ASN A 553 11.39 0.66 17.55
C ASN A 553 12.30 -0.46 18.02
N ALA A 554 11.72 -1.55 18.47
CA ALA A 554 12.41 -2.76 18.85
C ALA A 554 11.91 -3.91 17.99
N ASN A 555 12.81 -4.52 17.21
CA ASN A 555 12.53 -5.74 16.49
C ASN A 555 13.52 -6.80 16.97
N ILE A 556 12.99 -7.92 17.44
CA ILE A 556 13.78 -9.06 17.90
C ILE A 556 13.42 -10.25 17.01
N TYR A 557 14.43 -10.79 16.37
CA TYR A 557 14.35 -11.94 15.49
C TYR A 557 15.01 -13.13 16.16
N GLY A 558 14.35 -14.26 16.22
CA GLY A 558 14.91 -15.54 16.61
C GLY A 558 14.80 -16.50 15.44
N GLU A 559 15.87 -17.17 15.09
CA GLU A 559 15.89 -18.14 14.02
C GLU A 559 16.72 -19.36 14.43
N ASN A 560 16.05 -20.50 14.46
CA ASN A 560 16.63 -21.78 14.80
C ASN A 560 16.42 -22.74 13.62
N GLY A 561 17.49 -23.39 13.17
CA GLY A 561 17.38 -24.30 12.02
C GLY A 561 18.44 -25.40 12.01
N THR A 562 18.06 -26.50 11.39
CA THR A 562 18.91 -27.70 11.21
C THR A 562 18.83 -28.16 9.77
N LEU A 563 20.00 -28.37 9.16
CA LEU A 563 20.16 -28.99 7.85
C LEU A 563 20.71 -30.40 8.03
N THR A 564 20.10 -31.42 7.44
CA THR A 564 20.54 -32.81 7.52
C THR A 564 20.69 -33.40 6.12
N GLY A 565 21.49 -34.48 6.00
CA GLY A 565 21.64 -35.18 4.74
C GLY A 565 22.59 -34.57 3.74
N VAL A 566 23.46 -33.60 4.16
CA VAL A 566 24.50 -33.01 3.31
C VAL A 566 25.85 -33.58 3.73
N GLU A 567 26.51 -34.26 2.83
CA GLU A 567 27.83 -34.85 3.07
C GLU A 567 28.92 -33.77 3.10
N GLY A 568 29.98 -34.02 3.88
CA GLY A 568 31.14 -33.12 3.95
C GLY A 568 30.99 -31.87 4.82
N LEU A 569 29.82 -31.63 5.42
CA LEU A 569 29.61 -30.53 6.35
C LEU A 569 29.78 -30.97 7.81
N SER A 570 30.32 -30.09 8.64
CA SER A 570 30.37 -30.34 10.09
C SER A 570 28.99 -30.22 10.73
N ALA A 571 28.74 -30.91 11.84
CA ALA A 571 27.48 -30.82 12.57
C ALA A 571 27.18 -29.38 13.06
N GLU A 572 28.20 -28.56 13.28
CA GLU A 572 28.07 -27.15 13.65
C GLU A 572 27.68 -26.29 12.45
N ASP A 573 28.24 -26.57 11.27
CA ASP A 573 27.89 -25.85 10.04
C ASP A 573 26.46 -26.14 9.57
N CYS A 574 25.88 -27.26 9.99
CA CYS A 574 24.50 -27.64 9.68
C CYS A 574 23.46 -27.04 10.64
N LYS A 575 23.87 -26.27 11.64
CA LYS A 575 22.98 -25.71 12.65
C LYS A 575 23.07 -24.19 12.72
N ASN A 576 21.93 -23.56 12.91
CA ASN A 576 21.81 -22.13 13.23
C ASN A 576 20.89 -21.99 14.45
N ASP A 577 21.27 -21.17 15.42
CA ASP A 577 20.41 -20.70 16.51
C ASP A 577 20.84 -19.27 16.84
N ILE A 578 20.14 -18.32 16.22
CA ILE A 578 20.54 -16.91 16.23
C ILE A 578 19.40 -16.08 16.78
N TRP A 579 19.74 -15.21 17.71
CA TRP A 579 18.89 -14.12 18.16
C TRP A 579 19.48 -12.79 17.73
N TYR A 580 18.69 -11.97 17.06
CA TYR A 580 19.10 -10.67 16.57
C TYR A 580 18.10 -9.60 16.96
N GLY A 581 18.57 -8.60 17.71
CA GLY A 581 17.77 -7.47 18.15
C GLY A 581 18.21 -6.18 17.47
N ILE A 582 17.25 -5.41 16.96
CA ILE A 582 17.43 -4.04 16.47
C ILE A 582 16.56 -3.12 17.33
N TYR A 583 17.22 -2.26 18.10
CA TYR A 583 16.56 -1.27 18.94
C TYR A 583 16.93 0.11 18.43
N ARG A 584 15.95 0.88 18.00
CA ARG A 584 16.14 2.25 17.52
C ARG A 584 15.46 3.23 18.43
N LEU A 585 16.22 4.14 18.97
CA LEU A 585 15.72 5.35 19.62
C LEU A 585 15.87 6.52 18.68
N ASN A 586 14.82 7.21 18.33
CA ASN A 586 14.84 8.26 17.31
C ASN A 586 14.17 9.52 17.83
N LEU A 587 14.90 10.62 17.83
CA LEU A 587 14.40 11.99 17.95
C LEU A 587 14.15 12.51 16.55
N PHE A 588 12.93 12.87 16.24
CA PHE A 588 12.62 13.42 14.93
C PHE A 588 12.03 14.82 15.04
N GLN A 589 12.30 15.58 14.02
CA GLN A 589 11.79 16.92 13.82
C GLN A 589 11.24 17.00 12.41
N THR A 590 10.00 17.48 12.29
CA THR A 590 9.37 17.71 11.00
C THR A 590 8.96 19.14 10.90
N TYR A 591 9.42 19.82 9.86
CA TYR A 591 9.06 21.20 9.55
C TYR A 591 8.26 21.23 8.27
N LYS A 592 7.01 21.64 8.34
CA LYS A 592 6.15 21.86 7.18
C LYS A 592 6.01 23.35 6.95
N TYR A 593 6.42 23.80 5.80
CA TYR A 593 6.30 25.17 5.35
C TYR A 593 5.21 25.25 4.30
N GLN A 594 4.25 26.16 4.51
CA GLN A 594 3.19 26.45 3.57
C GLN A 594 3.18 27.95 3.24
N TYR A 595 3.35 28.25 1.97
CA TYR A 595 3.28 29.62 1.48
C TYR A 595 2.61 29.66 0.11
N ARG A 596 1.49 30.38 0.03
CA ARG A 596 0.69 30.46 -1.20
C ARG A 596 0.30 29.07 -1.71
N GLN A 597 0.85 28.70 -2.87
CA GLN A 597 0.57 27.45 -3.58
C GLN A 597 1.67 26.39 -3.39
N GLY A 598 2.64 26.66 -2.52
CA GLY A 598 3.78 25.81 -2.28
C GLY A 598 3.76 25.16 -0.90
N TYR A 599 4.12 23.88 -0.85
CA TYR A 599 4.34 23.11 0.37
C TYR A 599 5.75 22.57 0.36
N ALA A 600 6.45 22.69 1.47
CA ALA A 600 7.72 22.01 1.67
C ALA A 600 7.72 21.30 3.02
N THR A 601 8.23 20.10 3.05
CA THR A 601 8.36 19.31 4.28
C THR A 601 9.80 18.85 4.42
N LEU A 602 10.41 19.23 5.53
CA LEU A 602 11.73 18.75 5.94
C LEU A 602 11.55 17.84 7.16
N VAL A 603 12.01 16.60 7.05
CA VAL A 603 12.03 15.63 8.14
C VAL A 603 13.48 15.35 8.50
N LEU A 604 13.84 15.56 9.77
CA LEU A 604 15.18 15.38 10.32
C LEU A 604 15.17 14.35 11.46
N PRO A 605 15.21 13.06 11.17
CA PRO A 605 15.33 12.03 12.19
C PRO A 605 16.81 11.89 12.59
N ILE A 606 17.06 11.88 13.89
CA ILE A 606 18.35 11.57 14.49
C ILE A 606 18.15 10.37 15.40
N ALA A 607 18.71 9.26 15.03
CA ALA A 607 18.47 8.00 15.72
C ALA A 607 19.77 7.39 16.25
N LEU A 608 19.64 6.60 17.30
CA LEU A 608 20.63 5.66 17.78
C LEU A 608 20.09 4.24 17.54
N ASP A 609 20.78 3.49 16.71
CA ASP A 609 20.54 2.07 16.50
C ASP A 609 21.45 1.26 17.43
N ILE A 610 20.85 0.45 18.27
CA ILE A 610 21.53 -0.57 19.07
C ILE A 610 21.17 -1.91 18.46
N GLN A 611 22.20 -2.65 18.07
CA GLN A 611 22.01 -3.96 17.47
C GLN A 611 22.71 -5.01 18.31
N SER A 612 21.99 -6.08 18.64
CA SER A 612 22.53 -7.20 19.38
C SER A 612 22.38 -8.48 18.57
N SER A 613 23.43 -9.24 18.40
CA SER A 613 23.37 -10.59 17.84
C SER A 613 23.95 -11.59 18.85
N ASN A 614 23.28 -12.73 18.96
CA ASN A 614 23.69 -13.85 19.78
C ASN A 614 23.57 -15.14 18.95
N ASP A 615 24.68 -15.72 18.59
CA ASP A 615 24.76 -17.05 17.99
C ASP A 615 24.99 -18.06 19.11
N CYS A 616 23.93 -18.80 19.44
CA CYS A 616 23.93 -19.76 20.56
C CYS A 616 24.79 -21.01 20.26
N ILE A 617 24.92 -21.38 18.98
CA ILE A 617 25.76 -22.54 18.57
C ILE A 617 27.22 -22.21 18.72
N ARG A 618 27.67 -21.04 18.25
CA ARG A 618 29.07 -20.61 18.24
C ARG A 618 29.42 -19.74 19.45
N GLN A 619 28.49 -19.62 20.41
CA GLN A 619 28.64 -18.82 21.65
C GLN A 619 29.15 -17.40 21.40
N SER A 620 28.72 -16.78 20.30
CA SER A 620 29.17 -15.46 19.88
C SER A 620 28.10 -14.42 20.14
N LYS A 621 28.41 -13.49 21.05
CA LYS A 621 27.53 -12.35 21.34
C LYS A 621 28.20 -11.05 20.93
N LYS A 622 27.49 -10.23 20.13
CA LYS A 622 27.99 -8.94 19.65
C LYS A 622 26.93 -7.86 19.88
N VAL A 623 27.38 -6.68 20.29
CA VAL A 623 26.51 -5.50 20.43
C VAL A 623 27.17 -4.33 19.70
N PHE A 624 26.40 -3.62 18.91
CA PHE A 624 26.86 -2.49 18.10
C PHE A 624 25.98 -1.26 18.35
N PHE A 625 26.61 -0.09 18.33
CA PHE A 625 25.92 1.19 18.48
C PHE A 625 26.20 2.03 17.25
N HIS A 626 25.14 2.50 16.59
CA HIS A 626 25.27 3.26 15.36
C HIS A 626 24.39 4.51 15.40
N PRO A 627 24.98 5.72 15.32
CA PRO A 627 24.19 6.91 15.05
C PRO A 627 23.68 6.90 13.60
N VAL A 628 22.41 7.23 13.40
CA VAL A 628 21.75 7.22 12.11
C VAL A 628 21.03 8.55 11.88
N ILE A 629 21.30 9.18 10.73
CA ILE A 629 20.63 10.41 10.32
C ILE A 629 20.04 10.18 8.93
N GLN A 630 18.72 10.40 8.78
CA GLN A 630 17.97 10.07 7.55
C GLN A 630 17.10 11.25 7.08
N PRO A 631 17.68 12.39 6.70
CA PRO A 631 16.92 13.56 6.29
C PRO A 631 16.09 13.28 5.03
N THR A 632 14.87 13.85 5.01
CA THR A 632 13.99 13.85 3.85
C THR A 632 13.50 15.26 3.61
N LEU A 633 13.65 15.74 2.39
CA LEU A 633 13.08 17.00 1.92
C LEU A 633 12.11 16.70 0.79
N SER A 634 10.87 17.11 0.94
CA SER A 634 9.85 17.04 -0.11
C SER A 634 9.25 18.41 -0.35
N ALA A 635 8.92 18.73 -1.58
CA ALA A 635 8.27 19.96 -1.96
C ALA A 635 7.24 19.70 -3.05
N ASP A 636 6.07 20.32 -2.90
CA ASP A 636 4.99 20.34 -3.87
C ASP A 636 4.67 21.81 -4.18
N TYR A 637 4.56 22.14 -5.45
CA TYR A 637 4.20 23.48 -5.90
C TYR A 637 3.04 23.41 -6.89
N ASN A 638 1.89 23.93 -6.51
CA ASN A 638 0.73 24.05 -7.37
C ASN A 638 0.82 25.36 -8.15
N TRP A 639 1.36 25.30 -9.37
CA TRP A 639 1.45 26.48 -10.23
C TRP A 639 0.09 27.15 -10.48
N ASN A 640 -0.93 26.29 -10.64
CA ASN A 640 -2.35 26.66 -10.66
C ASN A 640 -3.18 25.41 -10.30
N ILE A 641 -4.50 25.53 -10.38
CA ILE A 641 -5.44 24.45 -10.05
C ILE A 641 -5.27 23.16 -10.90
N TYR A 642 -4.54 23.25 -12.02
CA TYR A 642 -4.34 22.12 -12.94
C TYR A 642 -2.92 21.56 -12.90
N ASN A 643 -1.95 22.32 -12.45
CA ASN A 643 -0.52 22.02 -12.63
C ASN A 643 0.19 21.91 -11.28
N THR A 644 0.78 20.76 -11.01
CA THR A 644 1.57 20.50 -9.81
C THR A 644 2.97 20.02 -10.19
N ILE A 645 3.99 20.60 -9.59
CA ILE A 645 5.37 20.11 -9.63
C ILE A 645 5.68 19.56 -8.25
N HIS A 646 6.30 18.39 -8.18
CA HIS A 646 6.74 17.80 -6.93
C HIS A 646 8.19 17.36 -7.02
N GLY A 647 8.88 17.42 -5.88
CA GLY A 647 10.25 16.97 -5.74
C GLY A 647 10.48 16.31 -4.37
N ASN A 648 11.35 15.32 -4.33
CA ASN A 648 11.75 14.65 -3.10
C ASN A 648 13.23 14.30 -3.13
N ILE A 649 13.92 14.59 -2.03
CA ILE A 649 15.31 14.16 -1.77
C ILE A 649 15.29 13.44 -0.44
N ARG A 650 15.80 12.21 -0.43
CA ARG A 650 15.83 11.37 0.76
C ARG A 650 17.18 10.69 0.89
N PHE A 651 17.75 10.77 2.08
CA PHE A 651 18.90 9.98 2.46
C PHE A 651 18.46 8.93 3.47
N GLU A 652 18.80 7.68 3.21
CA GLU A 652 18.50 6.52 4.04
C GLU A 652 19.80 5.83 4.45
N GLN A 653 19.84 5.35 5.67
CA GLN A 653 20.93 4.52 6.18
C GLN A 653 20.31 3.29 6.84
N GLN A 654 20.72 2.13 6.37
CA GLN A 654 20.35 0.84 6.94
C GLN A 654 21.62 0.18 7.46
N ILE A 655 21.57 -0.35 8.67
CA ILE A 655 22.67 -1.07 9.29
C ILE A 655 22.13 -2.39 9.81
N GLY A 656 22.81 -3.48 9.50
CA GLY A 656 22.41 -4.84 9.85
C GLY A 656 21.35 -5.42 8.94
N ASP A 657 21.45 -6.70 8.74
CA ASP A 657 20.48 -7.55 8.06
C ASP A 657 20.61 -8.95 8.66
N LEU A 658 19.49 -9.57 8.99
CA LEU A 658 19.45 -10.92 9.54
C LEU A 658 20.06 -11.95 8.56
N ASN A 659 19.89 -11.75 7.25
CA ASN A 659 20.42 -12.64 6.20
C ASN A 659 21.95 -12.77 6.24
N ASN A 660 22.64 -11.79 6.82
CA ASN A 660 24.10 -11.75 6.86
C ASN A 660 24.69 -12.29 8.16
N LEU A 661 23.86 -12.79 9.06
CA LEU A 661 24.30 -13.27 10.38
C LEU A 661 24.49 -14.78 10.43
N PHE A 662 23.89 -15.53 9.49
CA PHE A 662 23.98 -16.99 9.46
C PHE A 662 25.38 -17.47 9.15
N LYS A 663 25.97 -18.18 10.07
CA LYS A 663 27.29 -18.82 9.89
C LYS A 663 27.17 -20.29 9.47
N GLY A 664 26.07 -20.94 9.83
CA GLY A 664 25.71 -22.26 9.32
C GLY A 664 24.98 -22.16 7.97
N TYR A 665 24.96 -23.26 7.26
CA TYR A 665 24.28 -23.34 5.98
C TYR A 665 22.75 -23.38 6.17
N ILE A 666 22.03 -22.76 5.23
CA ILE A 666 20.57 -22.85 5.08
C ILE A 666 20.30 -23.25 3.63
N MET A 667 19.61 -24.34 3.43
CA MET A 667 19.14 -24.79 2.13
C MET A 667 17.81 -24.07 1.81
N GLU A 668 17.85 -23.06 0.93
CA GLU A 668 16.65 -22.33 0.50
C GLU A 668 15.75 -23.20 -0.38
N ASN A 669 16.34 -23.96 -1.26
CA ASN A 669 15.70 -24.94 -2.14
C ASN A 669 16.73 -26.02 -2.53
N TYR A 670 16.33 -27.00 -3.33
CA TYR A 670 17.23 -28.10 -3.66
C TYR A 670 18.52 -27.68 -4.37
N ARG A 671 18.58 -26.50 -5.01
CA ARG A 671 19.74 -25.97 -5.72
C ARG A 671 20.50 -24.86 -5.00
N THR A 672 19.85 -24.19 -4.06
CA THR A 672 20.41 -22.95 -3.47
C THR A 672 20.70 -23.16 -1.99
N ILE A 673 21.94 -23.01 -1.63
CA ILE A 673 22.40 -23.00 -0.23
C ILE A 673 22.95 -21.62 0.10
N LEU A 674 22.51 -21.07 1.22
CA LEU A 674 22.88 -19.76 1.74
C LEU A 674 23.86 -19.90 2.90
N ARG A 675 24.92 -19.08 2.92
CA ARG A 675 25.84 -18.92 4.05
C ARG A 675 26.39 -17.51 4.10
N SER A 676 26.63 -16.99 5.30
CA SER A 676 27.33 -15.71 5.49
C SER A 676 28.79 -15.93 5.92
N GLN A 677 29.72 -15.30 5.19
CA GLN A 677 31.15 -15.25 5.53
C GLN A 677 31.59 -13.86 5.96
N THR A 678 30.68 -12.96 6.32
CA THR A 678 31.00 -11.58 6.71
C THR A 678 31.38 -11.51 8.19
N GLU A 679 32.33 -10.64 8.52
CA GLU A 679 32.70 -10.33 9.90
C GLU A 679 31.98 -9.08 10.42
N HIS A 680 31.57 -8.21 9.51
CA HIS A 680 30.95 -6.93 9.79
C HIS A 680 29.44 -6.97 9.54
N LEU A 681 28.70 -6.10 10.18
CA LEU A 681 27.30 -5.87 9.84
C LEU A 681 27.18 -5.19 8.47
N LEU A 682 26.11 -5.51 7.74
CA LEU A 682 25.76 -4.78 6.54
C LEU A 682 25.60 -3.28 6.88
N SER A 683 26.26 -2.44 6.11
CA SER A 683 26.06 -0.99 6.13
C SER A 683 25.69 -0.52 4.73
N GLN A 684 24.47 -0.04 4.59
CA GLN A 684 23.93 0.46 3.33
C GLN A 684 23.50 1.91 3.49
N LYS A 685 23.97 2.78 2.61
CA LYS A 685 23.56 4.18 2.50
C LYS A 685 22.94 4.40 1.15
N VAL A 686 21.80 5.09 1.12
CA VAL A 686 21.03 5.32 -0.11
C VAL A 686 20.66 6.79 -0.20
N ILE A 687 20.94 7.39 -1.34
CA ILE A 687 20.38 8.68 -1.74
C ILE A 687 19.32 8.44 -2.81
N ARG A 688 18.12 9.02 -2.62
CA ARG A 688 17.05 9.01 -3.60
C ARG A 688 16.65 10.44 -3.93
N VAL A 689 16.61 10.74 -5.20
CA VAL A 689 16.13 12.03 -5.71
C VAL A 689 15.04 11.73 -6.70
N SER A 690 13.90 12.39 -6.58
CA SER A 690 12.82 12.28 -7.55
C SER A 690 12.18 13.63 -7.80
N ALA A 691 11.75 13.86 -9.03
CA ALA A 691 10.98 15.01 -9.43
C ALA A 691 9.87 14.57 -10.38
N GLY A 692 8.76 15.29 -10.37
CA GLY A 692 7.67 14.99 -11.28
C GLY A 692 6.76 16.20 -11.51
N TYR A 693 6.00 16.09 -12.58
CA TYR A 693 5.02 17.07 -12.97
C TYR A 693 3.69 16.40 -13.25
N ARG A 694 2.62 17.01 -12.81
CA ARG A 694 1.25 16.55 -13.02
C ARG A 694 0.39 17.69 -13.54
N TYR A 695 -0.30 17.41 -14.64
CA TYR A 695 -1.40 18.22 -15.16
C TYR A 695 -2.70 17.43 -15.03
N SER A 696 -3.70 18.01 -14.39
CA SER A 696 -5.00 17.35 -14.15
C SER A 696 -6.13 18.35 -14.41
N ASN A 697 -6.93 18.10 -15.44
CA ASN A 697 -8.10 18.91 -15.76
C ASN A 697 -9.35 18.00 -15.81
N ALA A 698 -10.07 17.93 -14.71
CA ALA A 698 -11.25 17.09 -14.57
C ALA A 698 -12.39 17.50 -15.53
N ILE A 699 -12.55 18.80 -15.81
CA ILE A 699 -13.61 19.30 -16.71
C ILE A 699 -13.35 18.84 -18.15
N HIS A 700 -12.12 19.03 -18.63
CA HIS A 700 -11.70 18.55 -19.95
C HIS A 700 -11.32 17.06 -19.96
N GLN A 701 -11.32 16.40 -18.80
CA GLN A 701 -11.05 14.98 -18.62
C GLN A 701 -9.72 14.56 -19.25
N ILE A 702 -8.68 15.35 -19.03
CA ILE A 702 -7.32 15.10 -19.48
C ILE A 702 -6.37 15.13 -18.29
N HIS A 703 -5.55 14.10 -18.18
CA HIS A 703 -4.53 13.97 -17.15
C HIS A 703 -3.21 13.59 -17.80
N PHE A 704 -2.17 14.24 -17.35
CA PHE A 704 -0.80 13.99 -17.74
C PHE A 704 0.08 13.98 -16.50
N ASN A 705 0.94 13.01 -16.38
CA ASN A 705 1.95 12.94 -15.33
C ASN A 705 3.28 12.45 -15.88
N THR A 706 4.36 13.00 -15.36
CA THR A 706 5.70 12.49 -15.64
C THR A 706 6.51 12.54 -14.34
N ASP A 707 7.37 11.54 -14.17
CA ASP A 707 8.28 11.42 -13.04
C ASP A 707 9.67 11.02 -13.51
N ALA A 708 10.68 11.53 -12.82
CA ALA A 708 12.07 11.12 -12.98
C ALA A 708 12.67 10.83 -11.61
N GLY A 709 13.47 9.80 -11.50
CA GLY A 709 14.11 9.39 -10.26
C GLY A 709 15.56 8.95 -10.45
N TYR A 710 16.36 9.26 -9.47
CA TYR A 710 17.73 8.79 -9.32
C TYR A 710 17.91 8.16 -7.95
N ASN A 711 18.55 7.00 -7.91
CA ASN A 711 18.89 6.28 -6.70
C ASN A 711 20.34 5.85 -6.75
N ARG A 712 21.10 6.12 -5.68
CA ARG A 712 22.46 5.62 -5.50
C ARG A 712 22.61 4.97 -4.15
N THR A 713 23.13 3.77 -4.16
CA THR A 713 23.32 2.91 -2.99
C THR A 713 24.80 2.58 -2.82
N TRP A 714 25.32 2.78 -1.61
CA TRP A 714 26.65 2.34 -1.20
C TRP A 714 26.49 1.22 -0.17
N ARG A 715 27.27 0.16 -0.32
CA ARG A 715 27.28 -1.01 0.55
C ARG A 715 28.70 -1.40 0.92
N ASN A 716 28.86 -1.94 2.13
CA ASN A 716 30.15 -2.52 2.57
C ASN A 716 30.27 -4.02 2.22
N GLN A 717 29.21 -4.65 1.74
CA GLN A 717 29.13 -6.07 1.46
C GLN A 717 28.58 -6.32 0.05
N ILE A 718 28.99 -7.45 -0.54
CA ILE A 718 28.50 -7.93 -1.84
C ILE A 718 28.21 -9.43 -1.74
N GLY A 719 27.12 -9.86 -2.38
CA GLY A 719 26.85 -11.27 -2.57
C GLY A 719 27.66 -11.83 -3.72
N THR A 720 28.24 -12.99 -3.53
CA THR A 720 28.88 -13.79 -4.57
C THR A 720 28.13 -15.11 -4.72
N ILE A 721 28.03 -15.57 -5.93
CA ILE A 721 27.52 -16.91 -6.23
C ILE A 721 28.72 -17.75 -6.64
N VAL A 722 28.88 -18.89 -6.01
CA VAL A 722 29.84 -19.93 -6.36
C VAL A 722 29.05 -21.12 -6.86
N TYR A 723 29.25 -21.49 -8.11
CA TYR A 723 28.57 -22.62 -8.73
C TYR A 723 29.38 -23.90 -8.53
N ASP A 724 28.68 -24.96 -8.10
CA ASP A 724 29.19 -26.34 -8.02
C ASP A 724 28.22 -27.25 -8.77
N GLY A 725 28.48 -27.50 -10.03
CA GLY A 725 27.53 -28.15 -10.95
C GLY A 725 26.24 -27.32 -11.04
N ILE A 726 25.10 -27.96 -10.73
CA ILE A 726 23.78 -27.29 -10.69
C ILE A 726 23.54 -26.48 -9.42
N TYR A 727 24.37 -26.68 -8.37
CA TYR A 727 24.18 -26.03 -7.08
C TYR A 727 24.77 -24.63 -7.09
N SER A 728 24.06 -23.69 -6.49
CA SER A 728 24.47 -22.32 -6.32
C SER A 728 24.65 -22.01 -4.83
N ASN A 729 25.90 -21.77 -4.42
CA ASN A 729 26.25 -21.35 -3.07
C ASN A 729 26.26 -19.83 -3.05
N TYR A 730 25.27 -19.22 -2.42
CA TYR A 730 25.21 -17.78 -2.25
C TYR A 730 25.96 -17.38 -0.97
N VAL A 731 27.02 -16.63 -1.10
CA VAL A 731 27.91 -16.24 -0.02
C VAL A 731 28.04 -14.72 0.04
N MET A 732 27.76 -14.14 1.21
CA MET A 732 28.03 -12.72 1.45
C MET A 732 29.48 -12.51 1.84
N LYS A 733 30.13 -11.50 1.22
CA LYS A 733 31.52 -11.10 1.50
C LYS A 733 31.63 -9.63 1.83
N ASP A 734 32.57 -9.27 2.71
CA ASP A 734 32.91 -7.88 3.03
C ASP A 734 33.67 -7.25 1.88
N LEU A 735 32.96 -6.56 0.97
CA LEU A 735 33.54 -5.83 -0.15
C LEU A 735 32.71 -4.59 -0.45
N ARG A 736 33.33 -3.42 -0.38
CA ARG A 736 32.66 -2.15 -0.68
C ARG A 736 32.26 -2.07 -2.13
N ASN A 737 31.02 -1.67 -2.35
CA ASN A 737 30.45 -1.53 -3.69
C ASN A 737 29.41 -0.41 -3.73
N ASN A 738 28.99 -0.05 -4.94
CA ASN A 738 27.90 0.89 -5.15
C ASN A 738 27.05 0.45 -6.34
N ALA A 739 25.78 0.81 -6.29
CA ALA A 739 24.82 0.61 -7.34
C ALA A 739 24.08 1.92 -7.62
N SER A 740 23.71 2.17 -8.87
CA SER A 740 22.88 3.33 -9.24
C SER A 740 21.73 2.92 -10.13
N SER A 741 20.63 3.69 -10.06
CA SER A 741 19.50 3.50 -10.97
C SER A 741 18.84 4.83 -11.32
N TYR A 742 18.36 4.93 -12.56
CA TYR A 742 17.62 6.04 -13.12
C TYR A 742 16.26 5.52 -13.57
N THR A 743 15.21 6.27 -13.26
CA THR A 743 13.84 5.94 -13.68
C THR A 743 13.21 7.14 -14.34
N ALA A 744 12.43 6.92 -15.38
CA ALA A 744 11.57 7.93 -15.98
C ALA A 744 10.20 7.33 -16.26
N GLY A 745 9.14 8.04 -15.89
CA GLY A 745 7.76 7.62 -16.05
C GLY A 745 6.95 8.66 -16.82
N LEU A 746 5.98 8.18 -17.60
CA LEU A 746 5.03 8.98 -18.37
C LEU A 746 3.65 8.35 -18.28
N GLY A 747 2.66 9.13 -17.88
CA GLY A 747 1.26 8.75 -17.89
C GLY A 747 0.41 9.81 -18.60
N VAL A 748 -0.45 9.37 -19.51
CA VAL A 748 -1.41 10.23 -20.21
C VAL A 748 -2.76 9.55 -20.24
N SER A 749 -3.81 10.26 -19.87
CA SER A 749 -5.17 9.76 -20.07
C SER A 749 -6.10 10.87 -20.55
N LYS A 750 -6.98 10.52 -21.47
CA LYS A 750 -8.02 11.38 -22.00
C LYS A 750 -9.32 10.61 -22.14
N ASN A 751 -10.41 11.19 -21.65
CA ASN A 751 -11.74 10.69 -21.90
C ASN A 751 -12.50 11.62 -22.86
N PHE A 752 -13.39 11.01 -23.64
CA PHE A 752 -14.27 11.64 -24.60
C PHE A 752 -15.72 11.30 -24.20
N SER A 753 -16.30 12.09 -23.31
CA SER A 753 -17.63 11.82 -22.72
C SER A 753 -18.74 11.64 -23.78
N ARG A 754 -18.69 12.44 -24.84
CA ARG A 754 -19.68 12.36 -25.95
C ARG A 754 -19.68 10.99 -26.63
N MET A 755 -18.51 10.35 -26.74
CA MET A 755 -18.32 9.05 -27.40
C MET A 755 -18.24 7.90 -26.37
N LYS A 756 -18.40 8.18 -25.07
CA LYS A 756 -18.11 7.22 -23.96
C LYS A 756 -16.81 6.45 -24.16
N SER A 757 -15.77 7.16 -24.57
CA SER A 757 -14.50 6.58 -25.02
C SER A 757 -13.34 7.13 -24.19
N TYR A 758 -12.27 6.35 -24.07
CA TYR A 758 -11.05 6.81 -23.42
C TYR A 758 -9.80 6.24 -24.10
N ILE A 759 -8.69 6.93 -23.89
CA ILE A 759 -7.35 6.45 -24.20
C ILE A 759 -6.44 6.69 -23.00
N LYS A 760 -5.59 5.70 -22.65
CA LYS A 760 -4.60 5.77 -21.56
C LYS A 760 -3.28 5.20 -22.05
N LEU A 761 -2.20 5.94 -21.81
CA LEU A 761 -0.82 5.53 -22.05
C LEU A 761 -0.04 5.61 -20.74
N ASN A 762 0.64 4.54 -20.38
CA ASN A 762 1.64 4.51 -19.33
C ASN A 762 2.94 3.96 -19.89
N SER A 763 4.05 4.61 -19.57
CA SER A 763 5.38 4.15 -19.95
C SER A 763 6.35 4.35 -18.79
N ARG A 764 7.28 3.42 -18.61
CA ARG A 764 8.36 3.54 -17.64
C ARG A 764 9.66 2.99 -18.19
N TYR A 765 10.67 3.82 -18.13
CA TYR A 765 12.05 3.44 -18.42
C TYR A 765 12.83 3.32 -17.11
N ASN A 766 13.59 2.24 -16.97
CA ASN A 766 14.55 2.04 -15.90
C ASN A 766 15.93 1.73 -16.48
N HIS A 767 16.95 2.35 -15.92
CA HIS A 767 18.35 2.01 -16.11
C HIS A 767 18.97 1.73 -14.76
N SER A 768 19.67 0.61 -14.62
CA SER A 768 20.35 0.26 -13.38
C SER A 768 21.79 -0.24 -13.66
N GLU A 769 22.67 0.12 -12.74
CA GLU A 769 24.08 -0.27 -12.70
C GLU A 769 24.33 -0.99 -11.38
N ASN A 770 24.62 -2.29 -11.45
CA ASN A 770 24.78 -3.12 -10.26
C ASN A 770 26.09 -3.92 -10.34
N PRO A 771 26.90 -3.90 -9.30
CA PRO A 771 28.06 -4.78 -9.21
C PRO A 771 27.61 -6.19 -8.82
N ARG A 772 28.29 -7.19 -9.35
CA ARG A 772 28.11 -8.60 -8.99
C ARG A 772 29.50 -9.25 -8.88
N LEU A 773 29.62 -10.21 -8.02
CA LEU A 773 30.82 -11.04 -7.90
C LEU A 773 30.45 -12.47 -8.32
N ILE A 774 31.12 -12.99 -9.34
CA ILE A 774 30.93 -14.37 -9.82
C ILE A 774 32.31 -15.02 -9.87
N ASP A 775 32.45 -16.20 -9.27
CA ASP A 775 33.69 -16.96 -9.20
C ASP A 775 34.91 -16.10 -8.81
N GLY A 776 34.70 -15.10 -7.92
CA GLY A 776 35.72 -14.16 -7.45
C GLY A 776 35.98 -12.96 -8.35
N GLN A 777 35.44 -12.91 -9.55
CA GLN A 777 35.57 -11.77 -10.47
C GLN A 777 34.46 -10.75 -10.25
N ARG A 778 34.81 -9.48 -10.10
CA ARG A 778 33.87 -8.38 -9.97
C ARG A 778 33.50 -7.83 -11.34
N MET A 779 32.22 -7.79 -11.61
CA MET A 779 31.66 -7.26 -12.84
C MET A 779 30.63 -6.19 -12.58
N GLN A 780 30.56 -5.19 -13.45
CA GLN A 780 29.53 -4.17 -13.44
C GLN A 780 28.48 -4.53 -14.49
N TYR A 781 27.22 -4.69 -14.04
CA TYR A 781 26.07 -4.97 -14.91
C TYR A 781 25.27 -3.70 -15.13
N LEU A 782 25.00 -3.41 -16.39
CA LEU A 782 24.10 -2.36 -16.83
C LEU A 782 22.84 -3.03 -17.37
N HIS A 783 21.71 -2.61 -16.84
CA HIS A 783 20.42 -3.15 -17.26
C HIS A 783 19.47 -2.02 -17.63
N HIS A 784 18.87 -2.12 -18.83
CA HIS A 784 17.91 -1.19 -19.37
C HIS A 784 16.59 -1.88 -19.56
N THR A 785 15.51 -1.30 -19.03
CA THR A 785 14.14 -1.79 -19.27
C THR A 785 13.24 -0.64 -19.66
N CYS A 786 12.43 -0.84 -20.70
CA CYS A 786 11.37 0.08 -21.07
C CYS A 786 10.06 -0.69 -21.14
N ASN A 787 9.11 -0.35 -20.27
CA ASN A 787 7.77 -0.90 -20.26
C ASN A 787 6.80 0.15 -20.79
N PHE A 788 5.84 -0.24 -21.60
CA PHE A 788 4.75 0.64 -22.03
C PHE A 788 3.43 -0.12 -22.06
N ASN A 789 2.34 0.61 -21.84
CA ASN A 789 0.98 0.09 -21.94
C ASN A 789 0.05 1.19 -22.48
N LEU A 790 -0.48 0.97 -23.66
CA LEU A 790 -1.50 1.79 -24.29
C LEU A 790 -2.81 1.04 -24.24
N SER A 791 -3.85 1.63 -23.71
CA SER A 791 -5.17 1.02 -23.65
C SER A 791 -6.26 2.05 -24.00
N GLY A 792 -7.35 1.56 -24.55
CA GLY A 792 -8.46 2.42 -24.92
C GLY A 792 -9.76 1.67 -25.08
N SER A 793 -10.83 2.43 -25.05
CA SER A 793 -12.17 1.95 -25.36
C SER A 793 -12.88 2.97 -26.24
N VAL A 794 -13.57 2.52 -27.24
CA VAL A 794 -14.41 3.35 -28.11
C VAL A 794 -15.78 2.71 -28.30
N THR A 795 -16.81 3.53 -28.24
CA THR A 795 -18.18 3.13 -28.52
C THR A 795 -18.66 3.88 -29.77
N PRO A 796 -18.25 3.38 -30.99
CA PRO A 796 -18.52 4.11 -32.23
C PRO A 796 -20.01 4.19 -32.52
N VAL A 797 -20.76 3.18 -32.11
CA VAL A 797 -22.22 3.12 -32.22
C VAL A 797 -22.83 2.53 -30.94
N LYS A 798 -24.08 2.83 -30.66
CA LYS A 798 -24.76 2.40 -29.41
C LYS A 798 -24.74 0.89 -29.19
N TRP A 799 -24.72 0.10 -30.24
CA TRP A 799 -24.77 -1.35 -30.20
C TRP A 799 -23.38 -2.03 -30.23
N MET A 800 -22.27 -1.26 -30.22
CA MET A 800 -20.91 -1.83 -30.26
C MET A 800 -19.91 -1.05 -29.39
N THR A 801 -19.14 -1.76 -28.59
CA THR A 801 -17.98 -1.22 -27.88
C THR A 801 -16.73 -2.03 -28.25
N VAL A 802 -15.66 -1.35 -28.55
CA VAL A 802 -14.34 -1.95 -28.79
C VAL A 802 -13.39 -1.52 -27.68
N VAL A 803 -12.79 -2.49 -27.01
CA VAL A 803 -11.73 -2.28 -26.00
C VAL A 803 -10.44 -2.83 -26.56
N THR A 804 -9.40 -2.05 -26.58
CA THR A 804 -8.09 -2.46 -27.07
C THR A 804 -6.97 -2.11 -26.10
N GLY A 805 -5.91 -2.87 -26.13
CA GLY A 805 -4.70 -2.60 -25.37
C GLY A 805 -3.49 -3.21 -26.06
N VAL A 806 -2.39 -2.46 -26.03
CA VAL A 806 -1.06 -2.93 -26.46
C VAL A 806 -0.08 -2.58 -25.36
N GLY A 807 0.62 -3.58 -24.87
CA GLY A 807 1.69 -3.42 -23.89
C GLY A 807 2.96 -4.12 -24.35
N GLY A 808 4.07 -3.75 -23.76
CA GLY A 808 5.31 -4.43 -24.05
C GLY A 808 6.45 -4.03 -23.13
N MET A 809 7.48 -4.86 -23.18
CA MET A 809 8.74 -4.68 -22.48
C MET A 809 9.90 -4.80 -23.47
N LEU A 810 10.82 -3.87 -23.38
CA LEU A 810 12.14 -3.95 -24.00
C LEU A 810 13.16 -4.07 -22.88
N SER A 811 13.99 -5.09 -22.90
CA SER A 811 15.03 -5.32 -21.88
C SER A 811 16.36 -5.62 -22.53
N LYS A 812 17.44 -5.04 -21.99
CA LYS A 812 18.81 -5.26 -22.43
C LYS A 812 19.76 -5.24 -21.26
N SER A 813 20.61 -6.25 -21.16
CA SER A 813 21.70 -6.33 -20.18
C SER A 813 23.06 -6.21 -20.86
N MET A 814 24.01 -5.60 -20.18
CA MET A 814 25.38 -5.41 -20.68
C MET A 814 26.38 -5.52 -19.52
N THR A 815 27.56 -6.01 -19.83
CA THR A 815 28.77 -5.87 -19.02
C THR A 815 29.80 -5.07 -19.81
N GLU A 816 30.96 -4.82 -19.25
CA GLU A 816 32.07 -4.19 -19.96
C GLU A 816 32.55 -5.02 -21.17
N GLN A 817 32.42 -6.35 -21.08
CA GLN A 817 32.93 -7.30 -22.07
C GLN A 817 31.84 -7.84 -23.02
N THR A 818 30.61 -7.96 -22.54
CA THR A 818 29.53 -8.67 -23.23
C THR A 818 28.25 -7.87 -23.24
N LYS A 819 27.48 -7.98 -24.32
CA LYS A 819 26.14 -7.37 -24.44
C LYS A 819 25.13 -8.45 -24.79
N SER A 820 24.05 -8.53 -24.03
CA SER A 820 22.91 -9.38 -24.43
C SER A 820 22.19 -8.82 -25.66
N GLY A 821 21.50 -9.66 -26.40
CA GLY A 821 20.49 -9.21 -27.33
C GLY A 821 19.40 -8.38 -26.63
N THR A 822 18.70 -7.55 -27.38
CA THR A 822 17.53 -6.86 -26.84
C THR A 822 16.35 -7.83 -26.81
N LEU A 823 15.86 -8.13 -25.60
CA LEU A 823 14.63 -8.90 -25.42
C LEU A 823 13.44 -7.99 -25.69
N LYS A 824 12.52 -8.47 -26.50
CA LYS A 824 11.27 -7.81 -26.87
C LYS A 824 10.12 -8.72 -26.48
N ASP A 825 9.23 -8.23 -25.67
CA ASP A 825 7.99 -8.90 -25.27
C ASP A 825 6.83 -7.93 -25.51
N TYR A 826 5.90 -8.29 -26.38
CA TYR A 826 4.73 -7.49 -26.70
C TYR A 826 3.47 -8.31 -26.54
N MET A 827 2.45 -7.67 -26.00
CA MET A 827 1.11 -8.23 -25.88
C MET A 827 0.09 -7.23 -26.43
N GLY A 828 -0.71 -7.70 -27.39
CA GLY A 828 -1.86 -6.97 -27.89
C GLY A 828 -3.15 -7.67 -27.55
N ARG A 829 -4.18 -6.94 -27.16
CA ARG A 829 -5.52 -7.48 -26.92
C ARG A 829 -6.58 -6.58 -27.55
N ILE A 830 -7.61 -7.21 -28.08
CA ILE A 830 -8.80 -6.56 -28.57
C ILE A 830 -10.03 -7.30 -28.04
N SER A 831 -11.03 -6.57 -27.62
CA SER A 831 -12.32 -7.13 -27.22
C SER A 831 -13.44 -6.33 -27.87
N ILE A 832 -14.27 -6.98 -28.64
CA ILE A 832 -15.44 -6.42 -29.31
C ILE A 832 -16.67 -6.89 -28.53
N ARG A 833 -17.48 -5.95 -28.06
CA ARG A 833 -18.76 -6.23 -27.42
C ARG A 833 -19.88 -5.70 -28.30
N LEU A 834 -20.79 -6.56 -28.63
CA LEU A 834 -21.98 -6.25 -29.42
C LEU A 834 -23.22 -6.35 -28.54
N TYR A 835 -24.15 -5.44 -28.72
CA TYR A 835 -25.40 -5.33 -27.97
C TYR A 835 -26.58 -5.40 -28.95
N PRO A 836 -26.94 -6.61 -29.46
CA PRO A 836 -28.04 -6.76 -30.39
C PRO A 836 -29.39 -6.34 -29.81
N SER A 837 -29.56 -6.48 -28.50
CA SER A 837 -30.70 -5.99 -27.73
C SER A 837 -30.27 -5.56 -26.33
N GLU A 838 -31.14 -4.92 -25.56
CA GLU A 838 -30.84 -4.53 -24.16
C GLU A 838 -30.56 -5.74 -23.27
N SER A 839 -31.04 -6.91 -23.60
CA SER A 839 -30.86 -8.15 -22.83
C SER A 839 -29.70 -9.01 -23.32
N LEU A 840 -29.19 -8.82 -24.54
CA LEU A 840 -28.18 -9.69 -25.13
C LEU A 840 -26.86 -8.95 -25.35
N THR A 841 -25.79 -9.52 -24.79
CA THR A 841 -24.41 -9.07 -25.03
C THR A 841 -23.59 -10.21 -25.59
N LEU A 842 -22.95 -9.96 -26.73
CA LEU A 842 -21.97 -10.88 -27.34
C LEU A 842 -20.60 -10.23 -27.18
N SER A 843 -19.63 -10.99 -26.69
CA SER A 843 -18.24 -10.50 -26.55
C SER A 843 -17.29 -11.48 -27.24
N LEU A 844 -16.45 -10.96 -28.09
CA LEU A 844 -15.33 -11.70 -28.69
C LEU A 844 -14.05 -10.98 -28.29
N SER A 845 -13.09 -11.71 -27.76
CA SER A 845 -11.78 -11.17 -27.41
C SER A 845 -10.66 -11.98 -28.07
N GLY A 846 -9.70 -11.25 -28.60
CA GLY A 846 -8.46 -11.77 -29.14
C GLY A 846 -7.27 -11.22 -28.37
N GLU A 847 -6.27 -12.02 -28.16
CA GLU A 847 -5.02 -11.66 -27.50
C GLU A 847 -3.87 -12.25 -28.30
N GLY A 848 -2.87 -11.44 -28.63
CA GLY A 848 -1.67 -11.86 -29.32
C GLY A 848 -0.44 -11.53 -28.49
N THR A 849 0.49 -12.47 -28.37
CA THR A 849 1.79 -12.24 -27.74
C THR A 849 2.90 -12.47 -28.75
N TYR A 850 3.94 -11.66 -28.64
CA TYR A 850 5.16 -11.74 -29.43
C TYR A 850 6.37 -11.66 -28.51
N ASP A 851 7.32 -12.58 -28.69
CA ASP A 851 8.66 -12.47 -28.14
C ASP A 851 9.70 -12.85 -29.20
N ASN A 852 10.89 -12.23 -29.12
CA ASN A 852 11.99 -12.43 -30.07
C ASN A 852 13.07 -13.38 -29.54
N TRP A 853 12.71 -14.30 -28.66
CA TRP A 853 13.69 -15.21 -28.07
C TRP A 853 13.87 -16.51 -28.90
N GLY A 854 15.14 -16.96 -28.99
CA GLY A 854 15.53 -18.11 -29.77
C GLY A 854 15.81 -17.79 -31.24
N GLU A 855 15.94 -18.82 -32.07
CA GLU A 855 16.22 -18.68 -33.52
C GLU A 855 15.03 -18.16 -34.33
N LYS A 856 13.81 -18.19 -33.77
CA LYS A 856 12.58 -17.78 -34.42
C LYS A 856 11.74 -16.90 -33.54
N ASP A 857 11.11 -15.90 -34.14
CA ASP A 857 10.09 -15.07 -33.50
C ASP A 857 8.90 -15.92 -33.04
N ASN A 858 8.51 -15.78 -31.79
CA ASN A 858 7.40 -16.54 -31.23
C ASN A 858 6.13 -15.69 -31.19
N ILE A 859 5.17 -16.05 -32.04
CA ILE A 859 3.86 -15.39 -32.06
C ILE A 859 2.80 -16.40 -31.57
N ARG A 860 1.94 -15.98 -30.65
CA ARG A 860 0.85 -16.81 -30.12
C ARG A 860 -0.44 -16.01 -30.11
N TYR A 861 -1.54 -16.68 -30.36
CA TYR A 861 -2.87 -16.08 -30.40
C TYR A 861 -3.81 -16.83 -29.48
N PHE A 862 -4.57 -16.09 -28.68
CA PHE A 862 -5.67 -16.60 -27.87
C PHE A 862 -6.97 -15.96 -28.34
N SER A 863 -8.05 -16.69 -28.24
CA SER A 863 -9.39 -16.16 -28.49
C SER A 863 -10.37 -16.68 -27.44
N ASP A 864 -11.21 -15.78 -26.94
CA ASP A 864 -12.31 -16.12 -26.05
C ASP A 864 -13.61 -15.55 -26.62
N ALA A 865 -14.71 -16.26 -26.41
CA ALA A 865 -16.05 -15.81 -26.73
C ALA A 865 -16.95 -15.89 -25.50
N LYS A 866 -17.85 -14.92 -25.37
CA LYS A 866 -18.82 -14.84 -24.27
C LYS A 866 -20.15 -14.37 -24.80
N ILE A 867 -21.20 -15.09 -24.45
CA ILE A 867 -22.59 -14.75 -24.71
C ILE A 867 -23.25 -14.52 -23.34
N GLN A 868 -23.86 -13.39 -23.16
CA GLN A 868 -24.58 -13.06 -21.92
C GLN A 868 -26.00 -12.63 -22.25
N TYR A 869 -26.95 -13.31 -21.65
CA TYR A 869 -28.37 -12.96 -21.75
C TYR A 869 -28.92 -12.58 -20.37
N SER A 870 -29.46 -11.36 -20.26
CA SER A 870 -29.95 -10.79 -19.01
C SER A 870 -31.48 -10.87 -18.98
N PHE A 871 -32.04 -11.59 -18.03
CA PHE A 871 -33.45 -11.57 -17.64
C PHE A 871 -33.66 -10.47 -16.59
N LYS A 872 -34.90 -10.30 -16.14
CA LYS A 872 -35.21 -9.28 -15.12
C LYS A 872 -34.37 -9.40 -13.83
N ASN A 873 -34.21 -10.62 -13.30
CA ASN A 873 -33.49 -10.88 -12.04
C ASN A 873 -32.39 -11.94 -12.19
N ALA A 874 -32.09 -12.38 -13.40
CA ALA A 874 -31.11 -13.40 -13.66
C ALA A 874 -30.25 -13.06 -14.88
N THR A 875 -29.06 -13.62 -14.93
CA THR A 875 -28.16 -13.48 -16.08
C THR A 875 -27.55 -14.84 -16.40
N LEU A 876 -27.80 -15.32 -17.61
CA LEU A 876 -27.13 -16.51 -18.15
C LEU A 876 -25.91 -16.08 -18.92
N THR A 877 -24.79 -16.73 -18.63
CA THR A 877 -23.50 -16.47 -19.32
C THR A 877 -22.95 -17.79 -19.86
N LEU A 878 -22.60 -17.80 -21.14
CA LEU A 878 -21.87 -18.88 -21.81
C LEU A 878 -20.47 -18.36 -22.14
N GLU A 879 -19.45 -19.03 -21.70
CA GLU A 879 -18.04 -18.63 -21.95
C GLU A 879 -17.28 -19.77 -22.61
N GLY A 880 -16.56 -19.46 -23.69
CA GLY A 880 -15.56 -20.33 -24.29
C GLY A 880 -14.20 -19.64 -24.19
N ASN A 881 -13.25 -20.24 -23.52
CA ASN A 881 -11.92 -19.70 -23.30
C ASN A 881 -10.90 -20.52 -24.08
N ASN A 882 -9.85 -19.85 -24.55
CA ASN A 882 -8.74 -20.42 -25.31
C ASN A 882 -9.24 -21.26 -26.52
N LEU A 883 -10.10 -20.67 -27.33
CA LEU A 883 -10.75 -21.36 -28.46
C LEU A 883 -9.75 -21.93 -29.48
N PHE A 884 -8.57 -21.32 -29.62
CA PHE A 884 -7.47 -21.83 -30.48
C PHE A 884 -6.70 -22.98 -29.84
N ASN A 885 -7.03 -23.34 -28.58
CA ASN A 885 -6.45 -24.45 -27.81
C ASN A 885 -4.90 -24.36 -27.72
N GLN A 886 -4.38 -23.18 -27.42
CA GLN A 886 -2.95 -23.03 -27.16
C GLN A 886 -2.59 -23.80 -25.89
N LYS A 887 -1.61 -24.72 -26.01
CA LYS A 887 -1.22 -25.63 -24.91
C LYS A 887 0.01 -25.17 -24.15
N LYS A 888 0.83 -24.33 -24.76
CA LYS A 888 2.11 -23.87 -24.18
C LYS A 888 2.30 -22.36 -24.37
N TYR A 889 2.92 -21.76 -23.38
CA TYR A 889 3.40 -20.37 -23.41
C TYR A 889 4.88 -20.36 -23.09
N VAL A 890 5.65 -19.63 -23.85
CA VAL A 890 7.08 -19.44 -23.58
C VAL A 890 7.31 -18.03 -23.13
N MET A 891 8.08 -17.86 -22.07
CA MET A 891 8.54 -16.58 -21.57
C MET A 891 10.05 -16.64 -21.42
N ASN A 892 10.70 -15.55 -21.81
CA ASN A 892 12.14 -15.42 -21.67
C ASN A 892 12.44 -14.22 -20.78
N SER A 893 13.42 -14.38 -19.92
CA SER A 893 13.91 -13.29 -19.10
C SER A 893 15.41 -13.36 -18.95
N ASN A 894 16.03 -12.22 -18.69
CA ASN A 894 17.41 -12.18 -18.28
C ASN A 894 17.51 -11.48 -16.92
N ASN A 895 18.33 -12.02 -16.07
CA ASN A 895 18.74 -11.39 -14.82
C ASN A 895 20.24 -11.18 -14.89
N ASN A 896 20.65 -9.93 -15.08
CA ASN A 896 22.00 -9.57 -15.46
C ASN A 896 22.37 -10.22 -16.82
N MET A 897 23.18 -11.26 -16.84
CA MET A 897 23.55 -12.02 -18.05
C MET A 897 23.01 -13.45 -18.03
N ASP A 898 22.46 -13.89 -16.89
CA ASP A 898 21.82 -15.21 -16.83
C ASP A 898 20.54 -15.20 -17.65
N ILE A 899 20.31 -16.26 -18.42
CA ILE A 899 19.20 -16.39 -19.34
C ILE A 899 18.27 -17.46 -18.81
N TYR A 900 16.99 -17.14 -18.77
CA TYR A 900 15.92 -18.02 -18.33
C TYR A 900 14.91 -18.18 -19.45
N HIS A 901 14.82 -19.39 -19.99
CA HIS A 901 13.78 -19.79 -20.92
C HIS A 901 12.76 -20.65 -20.17
N LEU A 902 11.53 -20.18 -20.12
CA LEU A 902 10.46 -20.77 -19.34
C LEU A 902 9.32 -21.18 -20.28
N GLU A 903 8.99 -22.44 -20.30
CA GLU A 903 7.84 -22.97 -21.03
C GLU A 903 6.77 -23.42 -20.03
N TYR A 904 5.56 -22.92 -20.16
CA TYR A 904 4.41 -23.22 -19.31
C TYR A 904 3.37 -24.04 -20.01
N GLY A 905 2.81 -25.00 -19.29
CA GLY A 905 1.55 -25.61 -19.64
C GLY A 905 0.39 -24.63 -19.48
N LEU A 906 -0.37 -24.42 -20.52
CA LEU A 906 -1.56 -23.57 -20.51
C LEU A 906 -2.82 -24.40 -20.23
N ARG A 907 -3.84 -23.75 -19.66
CA ARG A 907 -5.18 -24.34 -19.58
C ARG A 907 -5.72 -24.56 -21.01
N PRO A 908 -6.10 -25.79 -21.36
CA PRO A 908 -6.71 -26.07 -22.64
C PRO A 908 -8.01 -25.34 -22.86
N ARG A 909 -8.54 -25.44 -24.05
CA ARG A 909 -9.87 -24.95 -24.41
C ARG A 909 -10.91 -25.44 -23.41
N ASN A 910 -11.73 -24.52 -22.93
CA ASN A 910 -12.75 -24.82 -21.94
C ASN A 910 -14.02 -24.00 -22.18
N TYR A 911 -15.11 -24.56 -21.71
CA TYR A 911 -16.45 -24.00 -21.84
C TYR A 911 -17.11 -23.96 -20.46
N LEU A 912 -17.72 -22.83 -20.12
CA LEU A 912 -18.40 -22.59 -18.85
C LEU A 912 -19.78 -21.99 -19.10
N VAL A 913 -20.77 -22.54 -18.44
CA VAL A 913 -22.13 -21.96 -18.34
C VAL A 913 -22.30 -21.44 -16.93
N LYS A 914 -22.67 -20.17 -16.75
CA LYS A 914 -22.87 -19.53 -15.45
C LYS A 914 -24.22 -18.85 -15.38
N LEU A 915 -24.97 -19.17 -14.38
CA LEU A 915 -26.27 -18.56 -14.11
C LEU A 915 -26.18 -17.74 -12.83
N ARG A 916 -26.46 -16.46 -12.91
CA ARG A 916 -26.44 -15.51 -11.80
C ARG A 916 -27.85 -15.05 -11.50
N PHE A 917 -28.21 -15.01 -10.22
CA PHE A 917 -29.47 -14.52 -9.74
C PHE A 917 -29.26 -13.33 -8.80
N LYS A 918 -30.13 -12.34 -8.92
CA LYS A 918 -30.38 -11.34 -7.88
C LYS A 918 -31.60 -11.82 -7.09
N ILE A 919 -31.38 -12.21 -5.83
CA ILE A 919 -32.40 -12.83 -4.99
C ILE A 919 -33.20 -11.75 -4.26
N LEU A 920 -32.51 -10.70 -3.77
CA LEU A 920 -33.09 -9.56 -3.06
C LEU A 920 -32.46 -8.26 -3.61
#